data_501c39055847780c173ba5ae788fa1ed
#
_entry.id   501c39055847780c173ba5ae788fa1ed
#
_cell.length_a   1.000
_cell.length_b   1.000
_cell.length_c   1.000
_cell.angle_alpha   90.00
_cell.angle_beta   90.00
_cell.angle_gamma   90.00
#
_symmetry.space_group_name_H-M   'P 1'
#
loop_
_entity.id
_entity.type
_entity.pdbx_description
1 polymer ?
#
loop_
_entity_poly.entity_id
_entity_poly.type
_entity_poly.pdbx_seq_one_letter_code
_entity_poly.pdbx_strand_id
1 'polypeptide(L)'
;MLVAVATLVSVLLLGAAFAVAAQTSADRRASGADHAPAAGPPPGGLASDTTVAVGPGGLAIPADLGRPGGDRVGGVAGAAGSAPAPRALSLSELLKRARSGQIDSATVDDEAHLVRGMLRDGAAYQAAYPAGFAPELTVRLLAGGVDVQAVGPRPGGAAQTLMSLAMPAILLLLLAGLLLMGARRPRLPGGAGVADPARITNGHSQQAQVPPTRFSDVAGIEEAVGELRELVEFLRAPERFVAAGARLPRGFLLVGLPGTGKTLLARAVAGEAGVPFFAMSGAEFVETYVGVGAARVRKLFQRARASAAANTATTTTAGVKGTSRAARRAAKATTHATATDAAQRGCAIVFIDEIDAIGKARAGSSAASGHDERESTLNQLLVEMDGFRQDQVVVLAATNRPDTLDAALLRPGRFDRQVTVPAPDRGGRTRILRIHLRGRHVADDVDVDEMARRTAGFTGADLANLANQAALAAVRAGADQITLANLEEALATVMLGPARRSVEVAERDRTITAWHEAGHALAGLLQADAEDPVQVTIVPRGAAGGVTWFIASDAMFLTRRQARAQLVVAMAGRAAEELHLGDDFTQGAAHDLKNATQLARRMVSEYGMSELGAAYVAPEECTLGPLADAVHAATRKLLDEALDTARALLGQHHQALERAVELLLAEETIDITQLRQTLTLPSRRARRDAA
;
A
#
# COMPACT_ATOMS: atom_id res chain seq x y z
N MET A 1 -46.62 18.79 20.11
CA MET A 1 -46.43 19.96 19.21
C MET A 1 -45.14 19.90 18.39
N LEU A 2 -44.00 19.54 18.97
CA LEU A 2 -42.72 19.44 18.24
C LEU A 2 -42.72 18.34 17.17
N VAL A 3 -43.32 17.19 17.41
CA VAL A 3 -43.42 16.09 16.44
C VAL A 3 -44.32 16.48 15.25
N ALA A 4 -45.41 17.23 15.53
CA ALA A 4 -46.30 17.72 14.45
C ALA A 4 -45.65 18.77 13.54
N VAL A 5 -44.74 19.61 14.08
CA VAL A 5 -44.00 20.60 13.30
C VAL A 5 -42.88 19.91 12.48
N ALA A 6 -42.20 18.93 13.07
CA ALA A 6 -41.18 18.16 12.35
C ALA A 6 -41.77 17.32 11.21
N THR A 7 -42.95 16.72 11.42
CA THR A 7 -43.67 16.00 10.37
C THR A 7 -44.18 16.93 9.28
N LEU A 8 -44.67 18.12 9.61
CA LEU A 8 -45.13 19.10 8.63
C LEU A 8 -43.98 19.63 7.76
N VAL A 9 -42.81 19.89 8.37
CA VAL A 9 -41.59 20.31 7.64
C VAL A 9 -41.05 19.19 6.76
N SER A 10 -41.09 17.95 7.24
CA SER A 10 -40.67 16.80 6.43
C SER A 10 -41.59 16.55 5.23
N VAL A 11 -42.90 16.71 5.41
CA VAL A 11 -43.89 16.58 4.33
C VAL A 11 -43.76 17.72 3.31
N LEU A 12 -43.49 18.95 3.75
CA LEU A 12 -43.24 20.08 2.86
C LEU A 12 -41.94 19.93 2.08
N LEU A 13 -40.87 19.39 2.68
CA LEU A 13 -39.60 19.10 2.00
C LEU A 13 -39.73 17.95 1.01
N LEU A 14 -40.48 16.89 1.34
CA LEU A 14 -40.78 15.81 0.41
C LEU A 14 -41.66 16.29 -0.77
N GLY A 15 -42.63 17.15 -0.49
CA GLY A 15 -43.50 17.75 -1.50
C GLY A 15 -42.71 18.64 -2.48
N ALA A 16 -41.77 19.44 -1.97
CA ALA A 16 -40.88 20.26 -2.80
C ALA A 16 -39.90 19.41 -3.64
N ALA A 17 -39.34 18.35 -3.06
CA ALA A 17 -38.47 17.41 -3.78
C ALA A 17 -39.23 16.66 -4.89
N PHE A 18 -40.50 16.30 -4.63
CA PHE A 18 -41.36 15.63 -5.62
C PHE A 18 -41.77 16.58 -6.76
N ALA A 19 -42.00 17.85 -6.45
CA ALA A 19 -42.32 18.88 -7.45
C ALA A 19 -41.13 19.15 -8.39
N VAL A 20 -39.91 19.19 -7.85
CA VAL A 20 -38.66 19.32 -8.63
C VAL A 20 -38.39 18.08 -9.49
N ALA A 21 -38.63 16.87 -8.93
CA ALA A 21 -38.50 15.62 -9.71
C ALA A 21 -39.56 15.49 -10.81
N ALA A 22 -40.75 16.00 -10.59
CA ALA A 22 -41.82 16.02 -11.60
C ALA A 22 -41.51 17.03 -12.72
N GLN A 23 -40.90 18.16 -12.41
CA GLN A 23 -40.49 19.16 -13.42
C GLN A 23 -39.31 18.67 -14.27
N THR A 24 -38.33 18.01 -13.67
CA THR A 24 -37.20 17.39 -14.42
C THR A 24 -37.63 16.19 -15.27
N SER A 25 -38.73 15.51 -14.92
CA SER A 25 -39.31 14.43 -15.74
C SER A 25 -40.22 14.98 -16.88
N ALA A 26 -40.81 16.18 -16.72
CA ALA A 26 -41.58 16.85 -17.77
C ALA A 26 -40.64 17.41 -18.85
N ASP A 27 -39.49 17.99 -18.44
CA ASP A 27 -38.48 18.50 -19.40
C ASP A 27 -37.78 17.37 -20.18
N ARG A 28 -37.63 16.17 -19.56
CA ARG A 28 -37.11 14.98 -20.25
C ARG A 28 -38.12 14.36 -21.23
N ARG A 29 -39.41 14.56 -21.05
CA ARG A 29 -40.46 14.11 -22.00
C ARG A 29 -40.64 15.04 -23.18
N ALA A 30 -40.24 16.30 -23.09
CA ALA A 30 -40.29 17.24 -24.19
C ALA A 30 -39.10 17.14 -25.16
N SER A 31 -38.01 16.44 -24.79
CA SER A 31 -36.82 16.27 -25.64
C SER A 31 -36.60 14.84 -26.16
N GLY A 32 -37.57 13.91 -25.97
CA GLY A 32 -37.40 12.49 -26.27
C GLY A 32 -38.59 11.88 -27.01
N ALA A 33 -39.00 12.47 -28.13
CA ALA A 33 -39.81 11.77 -29.12
C ALA A 33 -38.88 11.42 -30.30
N ASP A 34 -38.42 10.19 -30.29
CA ASP A 34 -38.08 9.31 -31.40
C ASP A 34 -36.93 8.36 -30.99
N HIS A 35 -37.36 7.16 -30.67
CA HIS A 35 -36.76 5.85 -30.99
C HIS A 35 -37.16 4.79 -29.96
N ALA A 36 -38.12 3.98 -30.36
CA ALA A 36 -38.48 2.74 -29.66
C ALA A 36 -37.47 1.62 -30.05
N PRO A 37 -37.01 0.81 -29.13
CA PRO A 37 -36.28 -0.39 -29.48
C PRO A 37 -37.21 -1.60 -29.61
N ALA A 38 -37.02 -2.33 -30.68
CA ALA A 38 -37.67 -3.61 -30.97
C ALA A 38 -37.14 -4.74 -30.05
N ALA A 39 -38.05 -5.64 -29.72
CA ALA A 39 -37.81 -6.83 -28.89
C ALA A 39 -36.84 -7.82 -29.54
N GLY A 40 -35.91 -8.37 -28.70
CA GLY A 40 -35.05 -9.48 -29.09
C GLY A 40 -35.65 -10.86 -28.73
N PRO A 41 -35.34 -11.91 -29.47
CA PRO A 41 -35.68 -13.30 -29.15
C PRO A 41 -34.56 -14.02 -28.35
N PRO A 42 -34.88 -15.21 -27.77
CA PRO A 42 -34.07 -15.88 -26.75
C PRO A 42 -32.93 -16.75 -27.32
N PRO A 43 -32.10 -17.37 -26.43
CA PRO A 43 -30.78 -17.87 -26.77
C PRO A 43 -30.76 -19.30 -27.29
N GLY A 44 -29.83 -19.59 -28.16
CA GLY A 44 -29.54 -20.94 -28.61
C GLY A 44 -28.21 -21.04 -29.34
N GLY A 45 -27.30 -21.83 -28.78
CA GLY A 45 -26.49 -22.76 -29.54
C GLY A 45 -25.15 -22.30 -30.15
N LEU A 46 -24.06 -22.68 -29.48
CA LEU A 46 -22.84 -23.37 -30.02
C LEU A 46 -22.25 -22.95 -31.39
N ALA A 47 -21.01 -22.56 -31.38
CA ALA A 47 -19.87 -23.18 -32.07
C ALA A 47 -18.81 -22.17 -32.58
N SER A 48 -17.61 -22.44 -32.14
CA SER A 48 -16.31 -22.50 -32.87
C SER A 48 -15.72 -21.29 -33.61
N ASP A 49 -14.47 -21.09 -33.24
CA ASP A 49 -13.32 -20.69 -34.05
C ASP A 49 -13.26 -19.27 -34.62
N THR A 50 -12.32 -18.49 -34.10
CA THR A 50 -11.10 -18.21 -34.87
C THR A 50 -10.13 -17.31 -34.09
N THR A 51 -8.92 -17.80 -33.95
CA THR A 51 -7.66 -17.10 -33.69
C THR A 51 -7.52 -15.77 -34.41
N VAL A 52 -7.11 -14.73 -33.70
CA VAL A 52 -6.46 -13.57 -34.32
C VAL A 52 -5.17 -13.22 -33.59
N ALA A 53 -4.11 -13.36 -34.33
CA ALA A 53 -2.75 -12.95 -34.01
C ALA A 53 -2.65 -11.44 -33.85
N VAL A 54 -1.88 -11.02 -32.86
CA VAL A 54 -1.42 -9.62 -32.68
C VAL A 54 -0.04 -9.51 -33.33
N GLY A 55 0.09 -8.62 -34.31
CA GLY A 55 1.38 -8.17 -34.83
C GLY A 55 1.44 -6.65 -34.80
N PRO A 56 2.61 -6.04 -34.62
CA PRO A 56 2.76 -4.62 -34.42
C PRO A 56 3.02 -3.87 -35.73
N GLY A 57 2.50 -2.63 -35.81
CA GLY A 57 3.10 -1.64 -36.72
C GLY A 57 2.19 -1.01 -37.74
N GLY A 58 1.99 0.28 -37.61
CA GLY A 58 2.08 1.26 -38.69
C GLY A 58 0.91 1.46 -39.64
N LEU A 59 0.34 2.67 -39.54
CA LEU A 59 -0.11 3.52 -40.67
C LEU A 59 -0.77 2.87 -41.90
N ALA A 60 -2.00 3.20 -42.12
CA ALA A 60 -2.51 3.90 -43.31
C ALA A 60 -4.02 3.76 -43.46
N ILE A 61 -4.64 4.87 -43.72
CA ILE A 61 -6.01 5.05 -44.26
C ILE A 61 -5.99 4.56 -45.72
N PRO A 62 -7.06 3.95 -46.22
CA PRO A 62 -7.70 4.65 -47.33
C PRO A 62 -9.23 4.73 -47.27
N ALA A 63 -9.68 5.72 -47.99
CA ALA A 63 -11.04 6.13 -48.28
C ALA A 63 -11.72 5.19 -49.29
N ASP A 64 -13.04 5.34 -49.27
CA ASP A 64 -13.90 5.31 -50.46
C ASP A 64 -14.52 3.99 -50.93
N LEU A 65 -15.80 4.10 -51.17
CA LEU A 65 -16.74 3.49 -52.10
C LEU A 65 -18.07 3.16 -51.36
N GLY A 66 -19.23 3.61 -51.68
CA GLY A 66 -19.81 4.03 -52.89
C GLY A 66 -21.33 4.09 -52.65
N ARG A 67 -22.00 5.09 -53.19
CA ARG A 67 -23.47 5.15 -53.35
C ARG A 67 -23.95 4.18 -54.44
N PRO A 68 -25.25 3.82 -54.49
CA PRO A 68 -26.32 4.62 -55.09
C PRO A 68 -27.69 4.42 -54.39
N GLY A 69 -28.71 5.23 -54.47
CA GLY A 69 -29.32 5.96 -55.52
C GLY A 69 -30.84 5.76 -55.52
N GLY A 70 -31.62 6.80 -55.76
CA GLY A 70 -33.01 6.75 -56.22
C GLY A 70 -34.09 6.86 -55.12
N ASP A 71 -35.18 7.59 -55.19
CA ASP A 71 -35.83 8.50 -56.13
C ASP A 71 -36.97 9.23 -55.40
N ARG A 72 -37.14 10.50 -55.76
CA ARG A 72 -38.34 11.36 -55.90
C ARG A 72 -39.68 11.02 -55.26
N VAL A 73 -40.28 12.03 -54.66
CA VAL A 73 -41.52 12.78 -55.01
C VAL A 73 -41.75 13.75 -53.86
N GLY A 74 -41.78 15.06 -53.91
CA GLY A 74 -42.62 15.97 -54.59
C GLY A 74 -43.71 16.56 -53.66
N GLY A 75 -43.58 17.82 -53.22
CA GLY A 75 -44.65 18.50 -52.48
C GLY A 75 -44.24 19.94 -52.06
N VAL A 76 -44.79 20.90 -52.69
CA VAL A 76 -44.63 22.37 -52.63
C VAL A 76 -45.20 22.91 -51.32
N ALA A 77 -44.54 23.85 -50.64
CA ALA A 77 -44.94 25.21 -50.34
C ALA A 77 -44.35 25.79 -49.06
N GLY A 78 -43.89 27.02 -49.12
CA GLY A 78 -43.80 27.92 -47.97
C GLY A 78 -42.44 28.51 -47.69
N ALA A 79 -42.11 29.64 -48.34
CA ALA A 79 -40.90 30.40 -48.09
C ALA A 79 -40.85 31.01 -46.70
N ALA A 80 -39.83 30.60 -45.93
CA ALA A 80 -39.18 31.42 -44.91
C ALA A 80 -37.70 31.05 -44.95
N GLY A 81 -36.81 32.01 -45.24
CA GLY A 81 -35.40 31.79 -45.48
C GLY A 81 -34.71 31.06 -44.33
N SER A 82 -34.45 29.77 -44.48
CA SER A 82 -33.60 29.01 -43.60
C SER A 82 -32.15 29.24 -44.00
N ALA A 83 -31.39 29.89 -43.12
CA ALA A 83 -29.94 29.92 -43.23
C ALA A 83 -29.39 28.49 -43.41
N PRO A 84 -28.37 28.28 -44.27
CA PRO A 84 -27.80 26.96 -44.49
C PRO A 84 -27.30 26.38 -43.18
N ALA A 85 -27.55 25.07 -42.94
CA ALA A 85 -27.13 24.37 -41.74
C ALA A 85 -25.62 24.52 -41.55
N PRO A 86 -25.14 24.75 -40.31
CA PRO A 86 -23.72 24.96 -40.06
C PRO A 86 -22.92 23.71 -40.40
N ARG A 87 -21.77 23.87 -41.05
CA ARG A 87 -20.86 22.76 -41.38
C ARG A 87 -20.27 22.17 -40.09
N ALA A 88 -20.44 20.88 -39.84
CA ALA A 88 -19.78 20.18 -38.74
C ALA A 88 -18.28 20.02 -39.06
N LEU A 89 -17.40 20.55 -38.20
CA LEU A 89 -15.96 20.40 -38.30
C LEU A 89 -15.44 19.55 -37.16
N SER A 90 -14.42 18.74 -37.42
CA SER A 90 -13.69 18.11 -36.34
C SER A 90 -12.79 19.14 -35.61
N LEU A 91 -12.47 18.91 -34.34
CA LEU A 91 -11.59 19.81 -33.57
C LEU A 91 -10.22 19.99 -34.25
N SER A 92 -9.68 18.95 -34.85
CA SER A 92 -8.40 18.97 -35.57
C SER A 92 -8.49 19.85 -36.84
N GLU A 93 -9.60 19.78 -37.54
CA GLU A 93 -9.85 20.58 -38.74
C GLU A 93 -10.10 22.05 -38.40
N LEU A 94 -10.82 22.33 -37.32
CA LEU A 94 -11.00 23.66 -36.76
C LEU A 94 -9.64 24.32 -36.46
N LEU A 95 -8.75 23.63 -35.73
CA LEU A 95 -7.42 24.14 -35.36
C LEU A 95 -6.51 24.33 -36.59
N LYS A 96 -6.62 23.47 -37.60
CA LYS A 96 -5.87 23.62 -38.87
C LYS A 96 -6.33 24.86 -39.64
N ARG A 97 -7.65 25.09 -39.73
CA ARG A 97 -8.23 26.26 -40.38
C ARG A 97 -7.98 27.56 -39.61
N ALA A 98 -7.97 27.52 -38.30
CA ALA A 98 -7.57 28.66 -37.48
C ALA A 98 -6.13 29.09 -37.78
N ARG A 99 -5.18 28.12 -37.85
CA ARG A 99 -3.76 28.40 -38.18
C ARG A 99 -3.59 28.94 -39.61
N SER A 100 -4.42 28.52 -40.57
CA SER A 100 -4.38 29.02 -41.96
C SER A 100 -5.18 30.31 -42.18
N GLY A 101 -5.69 30.93 -41.11
CA GLY A 101 -6.43 32.18 -41.17
C GLY A 101 -7.78 32.11 -41.90
N GLN A 102 -8.40 30.94 -42.01
CA GLN A 102 -9.66 30.70 -42.73
C GLN A 102 -10.91 30.88 -41.83
N ILE A 103 -10.74 31.13 -40.54
CA ILE A 103 -11.81 31.39 -39.59
C ILE A 103 -11.90 32.90 -39.38
N ASP A 104 -13.11 33.42 -39.43
CA ASP A 104 -13.41 34.83 -39.19
C ASP A 104 -13.77 35.07 -37.72
N SER A 105 -14.73 34.33 -37.21
CA SER A 105 -15.19 34.45 -35.82
C SER A 105 -15.46 33.10 -35.18
N ALA A 106 -15.33 33.02 -33.83
CA ALA A 106 -15.60 31.84 -33.05
C ALA A 106 -16.30 32.22 -31.73
N THR A 107 -17.43 31.60 -31.44
CA THR A 107 -18.13 31.71 -30.17
C THR A 107 -17.95 30.40 -29.42
N VAL A 108 -17.28 30.42 -28.27
CA VAL A 108 -17.02 29.25 -27.42
C VAL A 108 -18.12 29.16 -26.35
N ASP A 109 -18.88 28.09 -26.38
CA ASP A 109 -19.93 27.77 -25.41
C ASP A 109 -19.41 26.63 -24.51
N ASP A 110 -18.98 26.99 -23.31
CA ASP A 110 -18.35 26.05 -22.37
C ASP A 110 -19.38 25.12 -21.72
N GLU A 111 -20.64 25.53 -21.64
CA GLU A 111 -21.72 24.72 -21.08
C GLU A 111 -22.18 23.62 -22.05
N ALA A 112 -22.23 23.96 -23.34
CA ALA A 112 -22.59 23.02 -24.41
C ALA A 112 -21.38 22.26 -24.99
N HIS A 113 -20.14 22.59 -24.61
CA HIS A 113 -18.89 22.08 -25.19
C HIS A 113 -18.79 22.19 -26.69
N LEU A 114 -19.25 23.31 -27.23
CA LEU A 114 -19.36 23.58 -28.65
C LEU A 114 -18.71 24.92 -29.02
N VAL A 115 -18.03 24.94 -30.16
CA VAL A 115 -17.60 26.17 -30.83
C VAL A 115 -18.44 26.39 -32.08
N ARG A 116 -18.99 27.56 -32.24
CA ARG A 116 -19.73 28.00 -33.43
C ARG A 116 -19.13 29.28 -33.97
N GLY A 117 -19.17 29.48 -35.26
CA GLY A 117 -18.65 30.70 -35.83
C GLY A 117 -18.82 30.74 -37.34
N MET A 118 -18.12 31.71 -37.95
CA MET A 118 -18.13 31.92 -39.39
C MET A 118 -16.73 31.67 -39.96
N LEU A 119 -16.69 31.02 -41.11
CA LEU A 119 -15.49 30.93 -41.93
C LEU A 119 -15.41 32.18 -42.82
N ARG A 120 -14.24 32.54 -43.31
CA ARG A 120 -14.06 33.70 -44.21
C ARG A 120 -14.77 33.58 -45.56
N ASP A 121 -15.19 32.37 -45.93
CA ASP A 121 -16.04 32.11 -47.10
C ASP A 121 -17.54 32.38 -46.85
N GLY A 122 -17.89 32.86 -45.64
CA GLY A 122 -19.26 33.15 -45.22
C GLY A 122 -20.06 31.93 -44.76
N ALA A 123 -19.46 30.74 -44.67
CA ALA A 123 -20.16 29.56 -44.22
C ALA A 123 -20.12 29.45 -42.67
N ALA A 124 -21.28 29.20 -42.06
CA ALA A 124 -21.36 28.91 -40.63
C ALA A 124 -20.77 27.52 -40.32
N TYR A 125 -20.02 27.40 -39.20
CA TYR A 125 -19.49 26.12 -38.75
C TYR A 125 -19.84 25.85 -37.30
N GLN A 126 -19.74 24.56 -36.92
CA GLN A 126 -19.87 24.08 -35.55
C GLN A 126 -18.87 22.95 -35.30
N ALA A 127 -18.19 22.98 -34.15
CA ALA A 127 -17.26 21.93 -33.73
C ALA A 127 -17.45 21.62 -32.26
N ALA A 128 -17.39 20.33 -31.87
CA ALA A 128 -17.41 19.89 -30.48
C ALA A 128 -15.98 19.76 -29.93
N TYR A 129 -15.80 20.03 -28.62
CA TYR A 129 -14.53 19.85 -27.94
C TYR A 129 -14.71 19.16 -26.58
N PRO A 130 -13.68 18.47 -26.04
CA PRO A 130 -13.76 17.79 -24.76
C PRO A 130 -13.90 18.76 -23.57
N ALA A 131 -14.57 18.33 -22.48
CA ALA A 131 -14.69 19.10 -21.26
C ALA A 131 -13.31 19.50 -20.70
N GLY A 132 -13.19 20.76 -20.26
CA GLY A 132 -11.92 21.32 -19.76
C GLY A 132 -10.95 21.84 -20.83
N PHE A 133 -11.24 21.67 -22.10
CA PHE A 133 -10.38 22.13 -23.20
C PHE A 133 -10.64 23.58 -23.65
N ALA A 134 -11.69 24.23 -23.15
CA ALA A 134 -12.09 25.58 -23.56
C ALA A 134 -10.97 26.64 -23.39
N PRO A 135 -10.19 26.69 -22.28
CA PRO A 135 -9.14 27.70 -22.14
C PRO A 135 -8.02 27.52 -23.17
N GLU A 136 -7.59 26.28 -23.42
CA GLU A 136 -6.54 25.97 -24.40
C GLU A 136 -7.02 26.23 -25.85
N LEU A 137 -8.27 25.90 -26.13
CA LEU A 137 -8.89 26.16 -27.43
C LEU A 137 -8.97 27.66 -27.71
N THR A 138 -9.37 28.46 -26.72
CA THR A 138 -9.46 29.93 -26.83
C THR A 138 -8.08 30.52 -27.13
N VAL A 139 -7.03 30.10 -26.44
CA VAL A 139 -5.65 30.56 -26.67
C VAL A 139 -5.18 30.20 -28.09
N ARG A 140 -5.49 29.01 -28.58
CA ARG A 140 -5.10 28.58 -29.93
C ARG A 140 -5.87 29.28 -31.05
N LEU A 141 -7.14 29.60 -30.82
CA LEU A 141 -7.95 30.40 -31.77
C LEU A 141 -7.47 31.85 -31.84
N LEU A 142 -7.17 32.47 -30.69
CA LEU A 142 -6.60 33.82 -30.63
C LEU A 142 -5.23 33.90 -31.30
N ALA A 143 -4.38 32.89 -31.09
CA ALA A 143 -3.07 32.77 -31.76
C ALA A 143 -3.20 32.65 -33.30
N GLY A 144 -4.32 32.14 -33.79
CA GLY A 144 -4.68 32.08 -35.21
C GLY A 144 -5.32 33.38 -35.77
N GLY A 145 -5.45 34.44 -34.98
CA GLY A 145 -6.04 35.74 -35.37
C GLY A 145 -7.58 35.70 -35.54
N VAL A 146 -8.25 34.79 -34.86
CA VAL A 146 -9.70 34.61 -34.88
C VAL A 146 -10.34 35.52 -33.83
N ASP A 147 -11.42 36.21 -34.16
CA ASP A 147 -12.22 36.95 -33.16
C ASP A 147 -13.03 35.96 -32.33
N VAL A 148 -12.67 35.85 -31.00
CA VAL A 148 -13.24 34.84 -30.09
C VAL A 148 -14.14 35.51 -29.07
N GLN A 149 -15.40 35.10 -29.04
CA GLN A 149 -16.37 35.47 -28.01
C GLN A 149 -16.67 34.27 -27.12
N ALA A 150 -16.67 34.49 -25.79
CA ALA A 150 -17.08 33.49 -24.82
C ALA A 150 -18.53 33.79 -24.36
N VAL A 151 -19.39 32.80 -24.43
CA VAL A 151 -20.74 32.89 -23.85
C VAL A 151 -20.62 32.55 -22.36
N GLY A 152 -20.74 33.55 -21.50
CA GLY A 152 -20.81 33.35 -20.04
C GLY A 152 -22.15 32.69 -19.65
N PRO A 153 -22.24 32.13 -18.43
CA PRO A 153 -23.45 31.50 -17.94
C PRO A 153 -24.60 32.51 -17.94
N ARG A 154 -25.73 32.14 -18.52
CA ARG A 154 -26.94 32.97 -18.56
C ARG A 154 -27.40 33.24 -17.13
N PRO A 155 -27.71 34.50 -16.75
CA PRO A 155 -28.27 34.78 -15.44
C PRO A 155 -29.60 34.04 -15.32
N GLY A 156 -29.64 33.07 -14.37
CA GLY A 156 -30.82 32.25 -14.12
C GLY A 156 -32.03 33.12 -13.80
N GLY A 157 -33.20 32.73 -14.33
CA GLY A 157 -34.46 33.45 -14.19
C GLY A 157 -34.87 33.66 -12.71
N ALA A 158 -35.88 34.50 -12.48
CA ALA A 158 -36.38 34.96 -11.18
C ALA A 158 -36.56 33.89 -10.10
N ALA A 159 -36.69 32.63 -10.45
CA ALA A 159 -36.76 31.50 -9.54
C ALA A 159 -35.42 31.22 -8.79
N GLN A 160 -34.28 31.46 -9.47
CA GLN A 160 -32.95 31.22 -8.85
C GLN A 160 -32.57 32.36 -7.89
N THR A 161 -32.98 33.58 -8.18
CA THR A 161 -32.80 34.70 -7.25
C THR A 161 -33.70 34.58 -6.01
N LEU A 162 -34.92 34.04 -6.14
CA LEU A 162 -35.79 33.75 -4.99
C LEU A 162 -35.20 32.62 -4.11
N MET A 163 -34.62 31.61 -4.70
CA MET A 163 -34.01 30.47 -3.99
C MET A 163 -32.71 30.86 -3.30
N SER A 164 -31.92 31.78 -3.87
CA SER A 164 -30.70 32.30 -3.24
C SER A 164 -30.94 33.18 -2.02
N LEU A 165 -32.11 33.82 -1.93
CA LEU A 165 -32.56 34.61 -0.77
C LEU A 165 -33.32 33.77 0.25
N ALA A 166 -34.01 32.70 -0.17
CA ALA A 166 -34.77 31.82 0.74
C ALA A 166 -33.86 30.95 1.62
N MET A 167 -32.73 30.44 1.11
CA MET A 167 -31.82 29.60 1.87
C MET A 167 -31.15 30.31 3.07
N PRO A 168 -30.59 31.53 2.94
CA PRO A 168 -30.07 32.24 4.12
C PRO A 168 -31.14 32.66 5.10
N ALA A 169 -32.37 32.96 4.65
CA ALA A 169 -33.50 33.29 5.54
C ALA A 169 -33.96 32.06 6.34
N ILE A 170 -34.02 30.88 5.74
CA ILE A 170 -34.33 29.61 6.44
C ILE A 170 -33.23 29.27 7.45
N LEU A 171 -31.95 29.45 7.08
CA LEU A 171 -30.83 29.22 7.97
C LEU A 171 -30.85 30.17 9.19
N LEU A 172 -31.16 31.44 8.96
CA LEU A 172 -31.32 32.43 10.04
C LEU A 172 -32.51 32.11 10.96
N LEU A 173 -33.64 31.65 10.43
CA LEU A 173 -34.79 31.21 11.22
C LEU A 173 -34.48 29.94 12.02
N LEU A 174 -33.73 28.99 11.45
CA LEU A 174 -33.27 27.81 12.17
C LEU A 174 -32.28 28.16 13.28
N LEU A 175 -31.34 29.07 13.01
CA LEU A 175 -30.38 29.56 14.00
C LEU A 175 -31.09 30.34 15.13
N ALA A 176 -32.03 31.19 14.80
CA ALA A 176 -32.85 31.89 15.79
C ALA A 176 -33.73 30.94 16.61
N GLY A 177 -34.30 29.91 15.98
CA GLY A 177 -35.04 28.83 16.65
C GLY A 177 -34.14 28.04 17.61
N LEU A 178 -32.91 27.72 17.21
CA LEU A 178 -31.91 27.03 18.04
C LEU A 178 -31.47 27.90 19.22
N LEU A 179 -31.27 29.19 19.03
CA LEU A 179 -30.96 30.17 20.10
C LEU A 179 -32.10 30.37 21.07
N LEU A 180 -33.33 30.47 20.59
CA LEU A 180 -34.53 30.55 21.44
C LEU A 180 -34.81 29.24 22.22
N MET A 181 -34.49 28.10 21.63
CA MET A 181 -34.60 26.79 22.27
C MET A 181 -33.48 26.58 23.31
N GLY A 182 -32.27 27.13 23.05
CA GLY A 182 -31.18 27.20 24.04
C GLY A 182 -31.49 28.09 25.26
N ALA A 183 -32.22 29.19 25.05
CA ALA A 183 -32.60 30.15 26.12
C ALA A 183 -33.77 29.66 27.01
N ARG A 184 -34.55 28.66 26.61
CA ARG A 184 -35.71 28.12 27.34
C ARG A 184 -35.47 26.76 28.00
N ARG A 185 -34.24 26.43 28.40
CA ARG A 185 -34.02 25.19 29.20
C ARG A 185 -34.50 25.39 30.64
N PRO A 186 -35.54 24.63 31.11
CA PRO A 186 -35.83 24.57 32.51
C PRO A 186 -34.67 23.92 33.25
N ARG A 187 -34.13 24.56 34.27
CA ARG A 187 -33.18 23.94 35.19
C ARG A 187 -33.90 22.85 35.97
N LEU A 188 -33.72 21.60 35.58
CA LEU A 188 -34.01 20.44 36.41
C LEU A 188 -32.91 20.29 37.46
N PRO A 189 -33.21 20.14 38.74
CA PRO A 189 -32.24 19.85 39.79
C PRO A 189 -31.92 18.33 39.74
N GLY A 190 -30.69 17.98 39.45
CA GLY A 190 -30.24 16.57 39.46
C GLY A 190 -29.31 16.26 38.30
N GLY A 191 -28.02 16.30 38.60
CA GLY A 191 -26.88 16.14 37.73
C GLY A 191 -26.93 15.03 36.67
N ALA A 192 -26.85 15.46 35.42
CA ALA A 192 -26.20 14.70 34.36
C ALA A 192 -25.57 15.74 33.43
N GLY A 193 -24.26 15.80 33.42
CA GLY A 193 -23.48 16.77 32.66
C GLY A 193 -23.88 16.78 31.19
N VAL A 194 -23.97 18.00 30.65
CA VAL A 194 -24.10 18.29 29.24
C VAL A 194 -23.01 17.47 28.51
N ALA A 195 -23.45 16.61 27.61
CA ALA A 195 -22.52 15.87 26.75
C ALA A 195 -21.69 16.90 25.97
N ASP A 196 -20.44 17.02 26.36
CA ASP A 196 -19.39 17.76 25.69
C ASP A 196 -19.31 17.22 24.25
N PRO A 197 -19.33 18.07 23.19
CA PRO A 197 -19.11 17.59 21.83
C PRO A 197 -17.79 16.84 21.68
N ALA A 198 -16.87 16.95 22.63
CA ALA A 198 -15.69 16.10 22.73
C ALA A 198 -15.99 14.61 23.01
N ARG A 199 -17.24 14.20 23.29
CA ARG A 199 -17.59 12.77 23.51
C ARG A 199 -17.90 11.99 22.24
N ILE A 200 -18.05 12.64 21.09
CA ILE A 200 -18.28 11.95 19.80
C ILE A 200 -16.96 11.40 19.22
N THR A 201 -15.81 11.82 19.76
CA THR A 201 -14.47 11.32 19.34
C THR A 201 -13.89 10.22 20.24
N ASN A 202 -14.71 9.56 21.05
CA ASN A 202 -14.28 8.41 21.84
C ASN A 202 -14.36 7.09 21.05
N GLY A 203 -13.82 7.09 19.83
CA GLY A 203 -13.29 5.91 19.20
C GLY A 203 -12.00 5.54 19.96
N HIS A 204 -12.03 4.43 20.69
CA HIS A 204 -10.87 3.76 21.30
C HIS A 204 -9.95 4.64 22.18
N SER A 205 -10.49 5.20 23.25
CA SER A 205 -9.65 5.65 24.37
C SER A 205 -9.06 4.42 25.06
N GLN A 206 -7.94 3.89 24.54
CA GLN A 206 -7.14 2.94 25.31
C GLN A 206 -6.73 3.64 26.61
N GLN A 207 -7.22 3.13 27.73
CA GLN A 207 -6.77 3.56 29.06
C GLN A 207 -5.25 3.36 29.11
N ALA A 208 -4.56 4.28 29.75
CA ALA A 208 -3.14 4.16 30.05
C ALA A 208 -2.90 2.89 30.88
N GLN A 209 -2.52 1.82 30.22
CA GLN A 209 -2.23 0.53 30.88
C GLN A 209 -0.77 0.22 30.67
N VAL A 210 -0.17 -0.36 31.71
CA VAL A 210 1.16 -0.99 31.57
C VAL A 210 0.95 -2.26 30.78
N PRO A 211 1.60 -2.45 29.60
CA PRO A 211 1.46 -3.66 28.83
C PRO A 211 1.94 -4.89 29.61
N PRO A 212 1.29 -6.04 29.47
CA PRO A 212 1.77 -7.30 30.07
C PRO A 212 3.01 -7.85 29.35
N THR A 213 3.27 -7.40 28.14
CA THR A 213 4.36 -7.85 27.27
C THR A 213 5.72 -7.54 27.88
N ARG A 214 6.64 -8.51 27.84
CA ARG A 214 7.99 -8.42 28.36
C ARG A 214 9.01 -8.72 27.26
N PHE A 215 10.31 -8.47 27.54
CA PHE A 215 11.40 -8.87 26.65
C PHE A 215 11.48 -10.37 26.41
N SER A 216 10.96 -11.21 27.33
CA SER A 216 10.82 -12.66 27.14
C SER A 216 9.86 -13.06 26.02
N ASP A 217 8.95 -12.16 25.63
CA ASP A 217 7.98 -12.38 24.57
C ASP A 217 8.49 -11.91 23.19
N VAL A 218 9.70 -11.34 23.20
CA VAL A 218 10.38 -10.83 22.01
C VAL A 218 11.58 -11.73 21.71
N ALA A 219 11.70 -12.18 20.48
CA ALA A 219 12.81 -13.03 20.04
C ALA A 219 13.30 -12.63 18.64
N GLY A 220 14.57 -12.93 18.34
CA GLY A 220 15.16 -12.71 17.02
C GLY A 220 15.60 -11.28 16.72
N ILE A 221 15.60 -10.41 17.73
CA ILE A 221 16.06 -9.02 17.65
C ILE A 221 16.83 -8.63 18.92
N GLU A 222 17.74 -9.49 19.35
CA GLU A 222 18.44 -9.38 20.62
C GLU A 222 19.29 -8.12 20.72
N GLU A 223 19.88 -7.66 19.61
CA GLU A 223 20.67 -6.43 19.55
C GLU A 223 19.78 -5.20 19.83
N ALA A 224 18.61 -5.12 19.19
CA ALA A 224 17.66 -4.05 19.43
C ALA A 224 17.12 -4.07 20.88
N VAL A 225 16.89 -5.25 21.45
CA VAL A 225 16.54 -5.41 22.86
C VAL A 225 17.69 -4.94 23.75
N GLY A 226 18.94 -5.25 23.40
CA GLY A 226 20.15 -4.81 24.10
C GLY A 226 20.25 -3.29 24.19
N GLU A 227 20.06 -2.60 23.06
CA GLU A 227 20.06 -1.12 23.00
C GLU A 227 18.94 -0.49 23.84
N LEU A 228 17.74 -1.09 23.82
CA LEU A 228 16.60 -0.56 24.57
C LEU A 228 16.61 -0.95 26.06
N ARG A 229 17.48 -1.86 26.48
CA ARG A 229 17.64 -2.22 27.90
C ARG A 229 18.17 -1.04 28.71
N GLU A 230 19.08 -0.23 28.16
CA GLU A 230 19.55 1.00 28.79
C GLU A 230 18.38 1.98 29.05
N LEU A 231 17.46 2.10 28.10
CA LEU A 231 16.24 2.90 28.28
C LEU A 231 15.37 2.35 29.43
N VAL A 232 15.19 1.02 29.52
CA VAL A 232 14.43 0.40 30.60
C VAL A 232 15.07 0.68 31.95
N GLU A 233 16.41 0.57 32.06
CA GLU A 233 17.14 0.89 33.29
C GLU A 233 16.96 2.34 33.71
N PHE A 234 17.01 3.26 32.75
CA PHE A 234 16.72 4.67 33.02
C PHE A 234 15.28 4.89 33.50
N LEU A 235 14.29 4.31 32.82
CA LEU A 235 12.88 4.46 33.20
C LEU A 235 12.58 3.89 34.59
N ARG A 236 13.35 2.86 35.03
CA ARG A 236 13.23 2.26 36.37
C ARG A 236 13.92 3.08 37.47
N ALA A 237 15.05 3.71 37.13
CA ALA A 237 15.88 4.42 38.11
C ALA A 237 16.52 5.72 37.54
N PRO A 238 15.71 6.71 37.13
CA PRO A 238 16.19 7.92 36.44
C PRO A 238 17.20 8.72 37.27
N GLU A 239 17.11 8.66 38.60
CA GLU A 239 17.96 9.41 39.53
C GLU A 239 19.44 9.05 39.41
N ARG A 240 19.76 7.77 39.17
CA ARG A 240 21.16 7.32 39.03
C ARG A 240 21.83 7.98 37.84
N PHE A 241 21.11 8.14 36.74
CA PHE A 241 21.61 8.74 35.52
C PHE A 241 21.73 10.27 35.65
N VAL A 242 20.72 10.90 36.26
CA VAL A 242 20.74 12.36 36.54
C VAL A 242 21.88 12.71 37.50
N ALA A 243 22.12 11.90 38.55
CA ALA A 243 23.24 12.10 39.49
C ALA A 243 24.60 11.96 38.81
N ALA A 244 24.71 11.11 37.79
CA ALA A 244 25.90 10.95 36.96
C ALA A 244 26.06 12.07 35.90
N GLY A 245 25.10 13.01 35.79
CA GLY A 245 25.10 14.08 34.78
C GLY A 245 24.69 13.59 33.37
N ALA A 246 24.22 12.34 33.25
CA ALA A 246 23.77 11.80 31.98
C ALA A 246 22.43 12.39 31.56
N ARG A 247 22.30 12.66 30.24
CA ARG A 247 21.03 13.08 29.61
C ARG A 247 20.50 11.95 28.76
N LEU A 248 19.26 11.50 29.02
CA LEU A 248 18.62 10.51 28.18
C LEU A 248 18.21 11.09 26.82
N PRO A 249 18.35 10.34 25.74
CA PRO A 249 17.70 10.63 24.49
C PRO A 249 16.18 10.78 24.67
N ARG A 250 15.59 11.80 24.07
CA ARG A 250 14.14 12.07 24.21
C ARG A 250 13.30 11.18 23.32
N GLY A 251 13.87 10.75 22.21
CA GLY A 251 13.21 9.95 21.21
C GLY A 251 14.07 8.83 20.67
N PHE A 252 13.45 7.68 20.47
CA PHE A 252 14.03 6.51 19.81
C PHE A 252 13.23 6.22 18.55
N LEU A 253 13.91 6.08 17.42
CA LEU A 253 13.31 5.69 16.15
C LEU A 253 13.61 4.22 15.87
N LEU A 254 12.58 3.38 15.86
CA LEU A 254 12.67 1.97 15.48
C LEU A 254 12.56 1.86 13.96
N VAL A 255 13.63 1.40 13.31
CA VAL A 255 13.73 1.29 11.86
C VAL A 255 13.81 -0.17 11.45
N GLY A 256 13.01 -0.61 10.47
CA GLY A 256 13.08 -1.97 9.98
C GLY A 256 11.91 -2.34 9.08
N LEU A 257 11.97 -3.53 8.48
CA LEU A 257 10.92 -4.03 7.60
C LEU A 257 9.56 -4.17 8.31
N PRO A 258 8.44 -4.14 7.56
CA PRO A 258 7.13 -4.47 8.13
C PRO A 258 7.16 -5.87 8.78
N GLY A 259 6.45 -6.03 9.91
CA GLY A 259 6.34 -7.34 10.55
C GLY A 259 7.54 -7.80 11.38
N THR A 260 8.61 -7.00 11.53
CA THR A 260 9.79 -7.36 12.36
C THR A 260 9.57 -7.22 13.87
N GLY A 261 8.38 -6.75 14.30
CA GLY A 261 8.04 -6.69 15.72
C GLY A 261 8.31 -5.34 16.39
N LYS A 262 8.50 -4.24 15.65
CA LYS A 262 8.75 -2.88 16.20
C LYS A 262 7.73 -2.46 17.25
N THR A 263 6.44 -2.63 16.95
CA THR A 263 5.34 -2.31 17.89
C THR A 263 5.34 -3.23 19.11
N LEU A 264 5.67 -4.52 18.92
CA LEU A 264 5.81 -5.48 20.02
C LEU A 264 6.98 -5.10 20.93
N LEU A 265 8.12 -4.74 20.35
CA LEU A 265 9.31 -4.28 21.07
C LEU A 265 9.02 -3.02 21.91
N ALA A 266 8.33 -2.04 21.34
CA ALA A 266 7.93 -0.84 22.07
C ALA A 266 7.01 -1.15 23.27
N ARG A 267 6.06 -2.08 23.11
CA ARG A 267 5.22 -2.57 24.21
C ARG A 267 6.03 -3.33 25.25
N ALA A 268 7.00 -4.13 24.83
CA ALA A 268 7.86 -4.88 25.74
C ALA A 268 8.73 -3.95 26.60
N VAL A 269 9.25 -2.85 26.01
CA VAL A 269 9.99 -1.81 26.74
C VAL A 269 9.10 -1.21 27.85
N ALA A 270 7.89 -0.82 27.53
CA ALA A 270 6.96 -0.24 28.50
C ALA A 270 6.55 -1.24 29.59
N GLY A 271 6.27 -2.48 29.20
CA GLY A 271 5.95 -3.55 30.10
C GLY A 271 7.13 -3.90 31.02
N GLU A 272 8.34 -4.02 30.48
CA GLU A 272 9.55 -4.31 31.23
C GLU A 272 9.89 -3.18 32.22
N ALA A 273 9.73 -1.92 31.80
CA ALA A 273 9.93 -0.76 32.66
C ALA A 273 8.80 -0.55 33.69
N GLY A 274 7.61 -1.15 33.46
CA GLY A 274 6.45 -0.97 34.32
C GLY A 274 5.79 0.41 34.18
N VAL A 275 5.92 1.07 33.02
CA VAL A 275 5.41 2.43 32.77
C VAL A 275 4.19 2.43 31.85
N PRO A 276 3.30 3.44 31.95
CA PRO A 276 2.17 3.60 31.06
C PRO A 276 2.58 3.74 29.61
N PHE A 277 1.84 3.09 28.71
CA PHE A 277 2.07 3.07 27.29
C PHE A 277 0.90 3.71 26.51
N PHE A 278 1.21 4.68 25.69
CA PHE A 278 0.25 5.38 24.83
C PHE A 278 0.66 5.17 23.38
N ALA A 279 -0.11 4.39 22.62
CA ALA A 279 0.16 4.13 21.21
C ALA A 279 -0.83 4.88 20.32
N MET A 280 -0.33 5.37 19.19
CA MET A 280 -1.12 5.94 18.11
C MET A 280 -0.41 5.71 16.77
N SER A 281 -1.17 5.48 15.70
CA SER A 281 -0.61 5.42 14.34
C SER A 281 -0.40 6.82 13.78
N GLY A 282 0.69 7.03 13.04
CA GLY A 282 0.94 8.26 12.28
C GLY A 282 -0.21 8.60 11.33
N ALA A 283 -0.87 7.59 10.77
CA ALA A 283 -2.04 7.77 9.92
C ALA A 283 -3.25 8.38 10.66
N GLU A 284 -3.41 8.12 11.97
CA GLU A 284 -4.50 8.68 12.78
C GLU A 284 -4.41 10.20 13.00
N PHE A 285 -3.23 10.77 12.72
CA PHE A 285 -3.04 12.23 12.79
C PHE A 285 -3.36 12.93 11.47
N VAL A 286 -3.50 12.20 10.36
CA VAL A 286 -3.82 12.76 9.04
C VAL A 286 -5.34 12.80 8.89
N GLU A 287 -5.89 14.00 8.88
CA GLU A 287 -7.34 14.24 8.73
C GLU A 287 -7.60 15.21 7.58
N THR A 288 -8.86 15.29 7.16
CA THR A 288 -9.27 16.20 6.08
C THR A 288 -9.41 17.66 6.57
N TYR A 289 -9.53 17.87 7.90
CA TYR A 289 -9.73 19.20 8.48
C TYR A 289 -8.47 19.72 9.16
N VAL A 290 -8.01 20.90 8.73
CA VAL A 290 -6.79 21.53 9.23
C VAL A 290 -6.84 21.75 10.74
N GLY A 291 -5.78 21.34 11.45
CA GLY A 291 -5.59 21.54 12.89
C GLY A 291 -6.11 20.41 13.79
N VAL A 292 -6.86 19.44 13.27
CA VAL A 292 -7.34 18.29 14.07
C VAL A 292 -6.18 17.37 14.45
N GLY A 293 -5.27 17.09 13.53
CA GLY A 293 -4.07 16.27 13.78
C GLY A 293 -3.17 16.87 14.85
N ALA A 294 -2.88 18.18 14.76
CA ALA A 294 -2.11 18.89 15.77
C ALA A 294 -2.78 18.87 17.16
N ALA A 295 -4.11 18.98 17.22
CA ALA A 295 -4.85 18.88 18.47
C ALA A 295 -4.78 17.47 19.09
N ARG A 296 -4.79 16.40 18.26
CA ARG A 296 -4.61 15.01 18.70
C ARG A 296 -3.20 14.78 19.27
N VAL A 297 -2.17 15.26 18.61
CA VAL A 297 -0.78 15.22 19.13
C VAL A 297 -0.75 15.86 20.52
N ARG A 298 -1.24 17.09 20.66
CA ARG A 298 -1.25 17.80 21.94
C ARG A 298 -2.00 17.03 23.03
N LYS A 299 -3.17 16.47 22.69
CA LYS A 299 -3.98 15.67 23.63
C LYS A 299 -3.27 14.39 24.07
N LEU A 300 -2.59 13.69 23.13
CA LEU A 300 -1.82 12.49 23.43
C LEU A 300 -0.72 12.79 24.46
N PHE A 301 0.08 13.82 24.21
CA PHE A 301 1.17 14.22 25.11
C PHE A 301 0.68 14.75 26.45
N GLN A 302 -0.42 15.49 26.49
CA GLN A 302 -1.06 15.93 27.74
C GLN A 302 -1.49 14.73 28.60
N ARG A 303 -2.09 13.70 27.99
CA ARG A 303 -2.49 12.47 28.69
C ARG A 303 -1.30 11.70 29.22
N ALA A 304 -0.22 11.55 28.42
CA ALA A 304 1.00 10.90 28.85
C ALA A 304 1.62 11.60 30.07
N ARG A 305 1.72 12.93 30.02
CA ARG A 305 2.21 13.75 31.15
C ARG A 305 1.33 13.64 32.41
N ALA A 306 0.04 13.67 32.25
CA ALA A 306 -0.91 13.51 33.37
C ALA A 306 -0.79 12.13 34.03
N SER A 307 -0.60 11.07 33.21
CA SER A 307 -0.40 9.71 33.72
C SER A 307 0.95 9.53 34.43
N ALA A 308 2.02 10.13 33.87
CA ALA A 308 3.32 10.15 34.51
C ALA A 308 3.25 10.84 35.89
N ALA A 309 2.59 12.00 36.00
CA ALA A 309 2.41 12.71 37.25
C ALA A 309 1.54 11.94 38.27
N ALA A 310 0.50 11.25 37.82
CA ALA A 310 -0.35 10.44 38.69
C ALA A 310 0.40 9.24 39.31
N ASN A 311 1.30 8.60 38.56
CA ASN A 311 2.13 7.49 39.05
C ASN A 311 3.10 7.95 40.16
N THR A 312 3.59 9.17 40.08
CA THR A 312 4.42 9.79 41.15
C THR A 312 3.63 9.90 42.46
N ALA A 313 2.34 10.30 42.41
CA ALA A 313 1.49 10.48 43.59
C ALA A 313 1.11 9.14 44.26
N THR A 314 0.91 8.07 43.49
CA THR A 314 0.49 6.74 44.01
C THR A 314 1.62 6.04 44.74
N THR A 315 2.87 6.22 44.31
CA THR A 315 4.05 5.62 44.95
C THR A 315 4.34 6.28 46.31
N THR A 316 4.08 7.59 46.40
CA THR A 316 4.25 8.34 47.66
C THR A 316 3.22 7.93 48.73
N THR A 317 2.01 7.49 48.31
CA THR A 317 0.95 7.07 49.25
C THR A 317 1.05 5.59 49.65
N ALA A 318 1.71 4.72 48.88
CA ALA A 318 1.87 3.30 49.22
C ALA A 318 2.87 3.07 50.36
N GLY A 319 3.83 4.01 50.55
CA GLY A 319 4.82 3.95 51.67
C GLY A 319 4.24 4.38 53.04
N VAL A 320 3.01 4.91 53.12
CA VAL A 320 2.42 5.47 54.33
C VAL A 320 1.23 4.65 54.86
N LYS A 321 1.06 3.41 54.51
CA LYS A 321 0.09 2.51 55.15
C LYS A 321 0.67 1.94 56.42
N GLY A 322 0.55 2.72 57.55
CA GLY A 322 0.93 2.18 58.86
C GLY A 322 1.23 3.20 59.97
N THR A 323 1.05 4.51 59.75
CA THR A 323 1.37 5.47 60.83
C THR A 323 0.13 6.12 61.40
N SER A 324 0.08 6.15 62.77
CA SER A 324 -1.01 6.70 63.59
C SER A 324 -1.26 8.19 63.31
N ARG A 325 -2.44 8.66 63.72
CA ARG A 325 -2.94 10.08 63.56
C ARG A 325 -1.98 11.14 64.14
N ALA A 326 -1.06 10.73 65.03
CA ALA A 326 -0.02 11.57 65.64
C ALA A 326 1.13 11.90 64.64
N ALA A 327 1.54 10.93 63.77
CA ALA A 327 2.58 11.12 62.78
C ALA A 327 2.15 12.07 61.63
N ARG A 328 0.82 12.16 61.32
CA ARG A 328 0.27 13.11 60.38
C ARG A 328 0.32 14.58 60.84
N ARG A 329 0.33 14.85 62.14
CA ARG A 329 0.46 16.20 62.71
C ARG A 329 1.93 16.68 62.73
N ALA A 330 2.87 15.78 62.93
CA ALA A 330 4.30 16.09 62.90
C ALA A 330 4.82 16.38 61.49
N ALA A 331 4.32 15.70 60.47
CA ALA A 331 4.67 15.95 59.07
C ALA A 331 4.20 17.29 58.49
N LYS A 332 3.28 18.00 59.19
CA LYS A 332 2.76 19.32 58.75
C LYS A 332 3.60 20.50 59.29
N ALA A 333 4.55 20.26 60.17
CA ALA A 333 5.36 21.29 60.85
C ALA A 333 6.79 21.46 60.35
N THR A 334 7.25 20.63 59.37
CA THR A 334 8.62 20.70 58.88
C THR A 334 8.62 20.97 57.37
N THR A 335 8.35 22.21 57.01
CA THR A 335 8.56 22.74 55.66
C THR A 335 10.03 23.19 55.54
N HIS A 336 10.95 22.26 55.57
CA HIS A 336 12.25 22.36 54.95
C HIS A 336 12.44 21.12 54.11
N ALA A 337 12.07 21.22 52.84
CA ALA A 337 12.36 20.24 51.84
C ALA A 337 13.87 20.18 51.60
N THR A 338 14.53 19.30 52.31
CA THR A 338 15.88 18.87 51.96
C THR A 338 15.80 18.03 50.68
N ALA A 339 16.84 18.10 49.88
CA ALA A 339 17.04 17.59 48.52
C ALA A 339 16.78 16.07 48.27
N THR A 340 16.01 15.39 49.10
CA THR A 340 15.67 13.98 49.04
C THR A 340 14.30 13.67 48.41
N ASP A 341 13.49 14.70 48.08
CA ASP A 341 12.16 14.53 47.49
C ASP A 341 12.16 14.54 45.93
N ALA A 342 13.36 14.46 45.32
CA ALA A 342 13.48 14.32 43.87
C ALA A 342 13.23 12.87 43.37
N ALA A 343 12.96 11.95 44.27
CA ALA A 343 13.12 10.54 44.14
C ALA A 343 11.84 9.77 43.84
N GLN A 344 11.13 10.00 42.83
CA GLN A 344 10.16 9.07 42.17
C GLN A 344 9.33 9.82 41.14
N ARG A 345 9.97 10.34 40.10
CA ARG A 345 9.27 10.92 38.98
C ARG A 345 8.69 9.80 38.13
N GLY A 346 7.37 9.73 38.02
CA GLY A 346 6.69 8.80 37.14
C GLY A 346 7.05 9.10 35.68
N CYS A 347 7.35 8.02 34.91
CA CYS A 347 7.60 8.11 33.49
C CYS A 347 6.45 7.54 32.69
N ALA A 348 6.29 7.91 31.42
CA ALA A 348 5.37 7.32 30.47
C ALA A 348 6.04 7.19 29.09
N ILE A 349 5.59 6.23 28.30
CA ILE A 349 6.03 6.06 26.91
C ILE A 349 4.90 6.47 25.97
N VAL A 350 5.23 7.31 25.00
CA VAL A 350 4.41 7.61 23.83
C VAL A 350 5.02 6.85 22.64
N PHE A 351 4.21 6.03 21.99
CA PHE A 351 4.61 5.29 20.79
C PHE A 351 3.82 5.79 19.57
N ILE A 352 4.55 6.13 18.51
CA ILE A 352 3.98 6.56 17.22
C ILE A 352 4.39 5.54 16.17
N ASP A 353 3.43 4.73 15.73
CA ASP A 353 3.65 3.78 14.63
C ASP A 353 3.50 4.48 13.28
N GLU A 354 4.22 4.00 12.26
CA GLU A 354 4.18 4.56 10.90
C GLU A 354 4.38 6.08 10.86
N ILE A 355 5.41 6.58 11.55
CA ILE A 355 5.67 8.03 11.66
C ILE A 355 5.90 8.70 10.29
N ASP A 356 6.29 7.94 9.28
CA ASP A 356 6.44 8.40 7.89
C ASP A 356 5.12 8.88 7.26
N ALA A 357 3.95 8.53 7.82
CA ALA A 357 2.67 9.09 7.39
C ALA A 357 2.59 10.62 7.59
N ILE A 358 3.22 11.15 8.64
CA ILE A 358 3.25 12.59 8.98
C ILE A 358 4.62 13.24 8.77
N GLY A 359 5.68 12.44 8.80
CA GLY A 359 7.08 12.91 8.83
C GLY A 359 7.78 12.95 7.48
N LYS A 360 7.10 12.90 6.33
CA LYS A 360 7.74 12.94 5.01
C LYS A 360 8.46 14.25 4.75
N ALA A 361 9.69 14.14 4.19
CA ALA A 361 10.45 15.26 3.67
C ALA A 361 9.68 16.01 2.57
N ARG A 362 9.90 17.32 2.46
CA ARG A 362 9.27 18.20 1.47
C ARG A 362 9.69 17.80 0.06
N ALA A 363 8.82 17.13 -0.69
CA ALA A 363 8.98 16.98 -2.14
C ALA A 363 8.50 18.27 -2.82
N GLY A 364 9.36 18.89 -3.65
CA GLY A 364 9.09 20.16 -4.30
C GLY A 364 7.74 20.20 -5.04
N SER A 365 7.06 21.31 -4.85
CA SER A 365 5.95 21.89 -5.61
C SER A 365 5.00 20.95 -6.36
N SER A 366 3.84 20.68 -5.75
CA SER A 366 2.54 20.75 -6.44
C SER A 366 1.40 20.78 -5.43
N ALA A 367 0.49 21.72 -5.64
CA ALA A 367 -0.59 22.10 -4.76
C ALA A 367 -1.56 20.97 -4.46
N ALA A 368 -1.74 20.65 -3.17
CA ALA A 368 -2.99 20.06 -2.70
C ALA A 368 -3.12 20.32 -1.19
N SER A 369 -4.28 20.70 -0.76
CA SER A 369 -4.70 21.09 0.61
C SER A 369 -4.40 20.08 1.73
N GLY A 370 -3.90 18.89 1.41
CA GLY A 370 -3.48 17.88 2.38
C GLY A 370 -2.03 18.04 2.90
N HIS A 371 -1.22 18.93 2.31
CA HIS A 371 0.17 19.15 2.77
C HIS A 371 0.22 20.03 4.02
N ASP A 372 -0.62 21.06 4.10
CA ASP A 372 -0.63 22.02 5.20
C ASP A 372 -0.99 21.37 6.55
N GLU A 373 -1.86 20.36 6.53
CA GLU A 373 -2.25 19.67 7.76
C GLU A 373 -1.14 18.75 8.29
N ARG A 374 -0.48 18.01 7.39
CA ARG A 374 0.66 17.16 7.77
C ARG A 374 1.79 18.00 8.34
N GLU A 375 2.10 19.14 7.72
CA GLU A 375 3.12 20.07 8.19
C GLU A 375 2.75 20.67 9.54
N SER A 376 1.50 21.09 9.74
CA SER A 376 0.99 21.57 11.01
C SER A 376 1.10 20.52 12.12
N THR A 377 0.77 19.26 11.79
CA THR A 377 0.87 18.13 12.72
C THR A 377 2.30 17.80 13.06
N LEU A 378 3.19 17.76 12.06
CA LEU A 378 4.63 17.57 12.24
C LEU A 378 5.22 18.67 13.13
N ASN A 379 4.93 19.93 12.83
CA ASN A 379 5.39 21.06 13.63
C ASN A 379 4.90 20.97 15.08
N GLN A 380 3.65 20.57 15.31
CA GLN A 380 3.14 20.36 16.67
C GLN A 380 3.87 19.22 17.38
N LEU A 381 4.18 18.12 16.68
CA LEU A 381 4.98 17.01 17.25
C LEU A 381 6.37 17.50 17.66
N LEU A 382 7.04 18.27 16.80
CA LEU A 382 8.34 18.85 17.09
C LEU A 382 8.30 19.78 18.31
N VAL A 383 7.26 20.63 18.41
CA VAL A 383 7.03 21.51 19.58
C VAL A 383 6.82 20.70 20.86
N GLU A 384 6.03 19.62 20.79
CA GLU A 384 5.82 18.76 21.96
C GLU A 384 7.12 18.06 22.37
N MET A 385 7.94 17.60 21.44
CA MET A 385 9.24 16.99 21.73
C MET A 385 10.28 18.00 22.27
N ASP A 386 10.31 19.22 21.74
CA ASP A 386 11.24 20.25 22.20
C ASP A 386 10.84 20.84 23.58
N GLY A 387 9.53 20.87 23.86
CA GLY A 387 8.95 21.44 25.09
C GLY A 387 9.05 20.57 26.34
N PHE A 388 9.66 19.37 26.26
CA PHE A 388 9.76 18.48 27.42
C PHE A 388 10.71 18.98 28.49
N ARG A 389 10.23 18.98 29.74
CA ARG A 389 11.12 18.76 30.89
C ARG A 389 11.63 17.33 30.77
N GLN A 390 12.95 17.14 30.81
CA GLN A 390 13.71 15.94 30.39
C GLN A 390 13.31 14.60 31.02
N ASP A 391 12.32 14.54 31.92
CA ASP A 391 12.25 13.47 32.91
C ASP A 391 10.91 12.73 32.96
N GLN A 392 9.92 12.99 32.09
CA GLN A 392 8.59 12.41 32.30
C GLN A 392 8.02 11.60 31.12
N VAL A 393 8.39 11.89 29.89
CA VAL A 393 7.83 11.19 28.72
C VAL A 393 8.95 10.86 27.74
N VAL A 394 9.06 9.60 27.34
CA VAL A 394 9.92 9.13 26.27
C VAL A 394 9.08 8.83 25.04
N VAL A 395 9.54 9.27 23.88
CA VAL A 395 8.87 9.02 22.61
C VAL A 395 9.59 7.89 21.87
N LEU A 396 8.87 6.83 21.57
CA LEU A 396 9.30 5.79 20.63
C LEU A 396 8.52 6.00 19.34
N ALA A 397 9.18 5.99 18.20
CA ALA A 397 8.50 5.98 16.91
C ALA A 397 8.96 4.79 16.07
N ALA A 398 8.12 4.33 15.16
CA ALA A 398 8.46 3.26 14.22
C ALA A 398 8.26 3.71 12.79
N THR A 399 9.17 3.32 11.89
CA THR A 399 9.05 3.52 10.46
C THR A 399 9.63 2.34 9.68
N ASN A 400 9.07 2.11 8.50
CA ASN A 400 9.63 1.18 7.52
C ASN A 400 10.50 1.91 6.48
N ARG A 401 10.45 3.26 6.45
CA ARG A 401 11.09 4.09 5.42
C ARG A 401 11.80 5.29 6.03
N PRO A 402 12.95 5.08 6.67
CA PRO A 402 13.71 6.17 7.31
C PRO A 402 14.19 7.21 6.29
N ASP A 403 14.43 6.81 5.04
CA ASP A 403 14.83 7.64 3.90
C ASP A 403 13.84 8.76 3.56
N THR A 404 12.57 8.56 3.87
CA THR A 404 11.51 9.53 3.55
C THR A 404 11.24 10.55 4.66
N LEU A 405 11.88 10.39 5.83
CA LEU A 405 11.62 11.25 6.99
C LEU A 405 12.27 12.62 6.85
N ASP A 406 11.58 13.65 7.34
CA ASP A 406 12.13 15.01 7.43
C ASP A 406 13.33 15.02 8.38
N ALA A 407 14.44 15.59 7.92
CA ALA A 407 15.68 15.72 8.69
C ALA A 407 15.48 16.46 10.03
N ALA A 408 14.44 17.28 10.15
CA ALA A 408 14.10 17.95 11.39
C ALA A 408 13.74 16.98 12.52
N LEU A 409 13.15 15.82 12.21
CA LEU A 409 12.84 14.78 13.20
C LEU A 409 14.10 14.10 13.75
N LEU A 410 15.15 14.01 12.94
CA LEU A 410 16.39 13.31 13.27
C LEU A 410 17.44 14.20 13.97
N ARG A 411 17.09 15.47 14.24
CA ARG A 411 18.01 16.38 14.93
C ARG A 411 18.17 16.02 16.42
N PRO A 412 19.36 16.25 17.00
CA PRO A 412 19.59 16.03 18.42
C PRO A 412 18.52 16.71 19.31
N GLY A 413 18.05 15.97 20.31
CA GLY A 413 16.96 16.41 21.20
C GLY A 413 15.57 15.98 20.75
N ARG A 414 15.45 15.24 19.61
CA ARG A 414 14.22 14.66 19.08
C ARG A 414 14.38 13.14 18.94
N PHE A 415 14.46 12.58 17.73
CA PHE A 415 14.81 11.17 17.53
C PHE A 415 16.33 11.04 17.34
N ASP A 416 17.04 11.20 18.40
CA ASP A 416 18.51 11.18 18.43
C ASP A 416 19.10 9.76 18.52
N ARG A 417 18.31 8.76 18.84
CA ARG A 417 18.70 7.34 18.77
C ARG A 417 17.88 6.60 17.73
N GLN A 418 18.56 5.96 16.79
CA GLN A 418 17.93 5.06 15.81
C GLN A 418 18.30 3.63 16.17
N VAL A 419 17.30 2.79 16.38
CA VAL A 419 17.44 1.37 16.69
C VAL A 419 16.97 0.57 15.48
N THR A 420 17.90 -0.14 14.86
CA THR A 420 17.57 -1.00 13.72
C THR A 420 16.95 -2.31 14.21
N VAL A 421 15.80 -2.66 13.66
CA VAL A 421 15.09 -3.92 13.93
C VAL A 421 15.12 -4.76 12.66
N PRO A 422 16.14 -5.61 12.47
CA PRO A 422 16.32 -6.41 11.27
C PRO A 422 15.30 -7.55 11.18
N ALA A 423 15.21 -8.18 10.01
CA ALA A 423 14.57 -9.50 9.93
C ALA A 423 15.35 -10.50 10.79
N PRO A 424 14.65 -11.47 11.41
CA PRO A 424 15.31 -12.43 12.30
C PRO A 424 16.25 -13.37 11.52
N ASP A 425 17.42 -13.65 12.11
CA ASP A 425 18.30 -14.70 11.65
C ASP A 425 17.68 -16.09 11.87
N ARG A 426 18.33 -17.17 11.43
CA ARG A 426 17.82 -18.55 11.60
C ARG A 426 17.50 -18.87 13.07
N GLY A 427 18.39 -18.52 13.99
CA GLY A 427 18.19 -18.75 15.42
C GLY A 427 17.01 -17.97 15.99
N GLY A 428 16.85 -16.72 15.54
CA GLY A 428 15.69 -15.88 15.85
C GLY A 428 14.39 -16.48 15.34
N ARG A 429 14.36 -16.96 14.07
CA ARG A 429 13.18 -17.61 13.50
C ARG A 429 12.81 -18.88 14.28
N THR A 430 13.79 -19.69 14.67
CA THR A 430 13.54 -20.86 15.54
C THR A 430 12.85 -20.45 16.84
N ARG A 431 13.38 -19.41 17.53
CA ARG A 431 12.78 -18.92 18.78
C ARG A 431 11.39 -18.36 18.59
N ILE A 432 11.17 -17.58 17.53
CA ILE A 432 9.85 -17.01 17.18
C ILE A 432 8.84 -18.13 16.90
N LEU A 433 9.21 -19.13 16.10
CA LEU A 433 8.34 -20.28 15.81
C LEU A 433 7.98 -21.02 17.10
N ARG A 434 8.95 -21.28 17.99
CA ARG A 434 8.69 -21.91 19.29
C ARG A 434 7.72 -21.10 20.16
N ILE A 435 7.81 -19.76 20.13
CA ILE A 435 6.85 -18.89 20.84
C ILE A 435 5.44 -19.06 20.26
N HIS A 436 5.29 -19.01 18.94
CA HIS A 436 3.98 -19.09 18.29
C HIS A 436 3.37 -20.51 18.27
N LEU A 437 4.19 -21.54 18.40
CA LEU A 437 3.74 -22.93 18.55
C LEU A 437 3.46 -23.30 20.02
N ARG A 438 3.89 -22.48 20.98
CA ARG A 438 3.64 -22.72 22.41
C ARG A 438 2.13 -22.77 22.70
N GLY A 439 1.70 -23.83 23.41
CA GLY A 439 0.29 -24.04 23.75
C GLY A 439 -0.57 -24.58 22.61
N ARG A 440 0.04 -24.95 21.47
CA ARG A 440 -0.61 -25.71 20.40
C ARG A 440 -0.18 -27.19 20.50
N HIS A 441 -1.05 -28.08 20.05
CA HIS A 441 -0.69 -29.49 19.93
C HIS A 441 0.15 -29.66 18.66
N VAL A 442 1.44 -29.94 18.83
CA VAL A 442 2.40 -30.15 17.74
C VAL A 442 2.88 -31.59 17.81
N ALA A 443 2.90 -32.26 16.68
CA ALA A 443 3.35 -33.66 16.59
C ALA A 443 4.89 -33.77 16.71
N ASP A 444 5.38 -34.92 17.07
CA ASP A 444 6.81 -35.17 17.31
C ASP A 444 7.64 -35.17 16.00
N ASP A 445 7.01 -35.27 14.84
CA ASP A 445 7.63 -35.22 13.52
C ASP A 445 8.06 -33.79 13.08
N VAL A 446 7.65 -32.76 13.84
CA VAL A 446 7.91 -31.37 13.52
C VAL A 446 9.29 -30.94 14.02
N ASP A 447 10.23 -30.78 13.09
CA ASP A 447 11.51 -30.13 13.34
C ASP A 447 11.39 -28.61 13.11
N VAL A 448 11.33 -27.86 14.23
CA VAL A 448 11.24 -26.39 14.21
C VAL A 448 12.51 -25.73 13.65
N ASP A 449 13.68 -26.35 13.82
CA ASP A 449 14.95 -25.82 13.32
C ASP A 449 15.06 -25.99 11.81
N GLU A 450 14.55 -27.11 11.27
CA GLU A 450 14.41 -27.30 9.82
C GLU A 450 13.39 -26.32 9.23
N MET A 451 12.25 -26.10 9.90
CA MET A 451 11.26 -25.11 9.46
C MET A 451 11.84 -23.69 9.47
N ALA A 452 12.63 -23.33 10.49
CA ALA A 452 13.34 -22.06 10.52
C ALA A 452 14.36 -21.91 9.37
N ARG A 453 15.00 -23.01 8.94
CA ARG A 453 15.86 -23.02 7.76
C ARG A 453 15.07 -22.73 6.48
N ARG A 454 13.90 -23.34 6.32
CA ARG A 454 13.03 -23.19 5.13
C ARG A 454 12.33 -21.82 5.05
N THR A 455 12.34 -21.04 6.14
CA THR A 455 11.69 -19.72 6.23
C THR A 455 12.68 -18.56 6.22
N ALA A 456 13.82 -18.70 5.51
CA ALA A 456 14.77 -17.61 5.36
C ALA A 456 14.10 -16.36 4.75
N GLY A 457 14.37 -15.19 5.32
CA GLY A 457 13.74 -13.92 4.92
C GLY A 457 12.36 -13.64 5.55
N PHE A 458 11.75 -14.60 6.27
CA PHE A 458 10.49 -14.37 6.96
C PHE A 458 10.67 -13.43 8.15
N THR A 459 9.70 -12.53 8.29
CA THR A 459 9.57 -11.66 9.47
C THR A 459 8.83 -12.38 10.60
N GLY A 460 8.81 -11.77 11.77
CA GLY A 460 8.03 -12.30 12.90
C GLY A 460 6.54 -12.45 12.60
N ALA A 461 5.98 -11.53 11.81
CA ALA A 461 4.57 -11.60 11.40
C ALA A 461 4.31 -12.76 10.42
N ASP A 462 5.24 -13.02 9.49
CA ASP A 462 5.13 -14.14 8.55
C ASP A 462 5.18 -15.49 9.30
N LEU A 463 6.06 -15.61 10.29
CA LEU A 463 6.18 -16.81 11.12
C LEU A 463 4.95 -17.02 12.02
N ALA A 464 4.36 -15.95 12.55
CA ALA A 464 3.11 -16.01 13.29
C ALA A 464 1.96 -16.48 12.39
N ASN A 465 1.89 -15.94 11.16
CA ASN A 465 0.92 -16.36 10.15
C ASN A 465 1.13 -17.82 9.74
N LEU A 466 2.38 -18.25 9.53
CA LEU A 466 2.72 -19.64 9.24
C LEU A 466 2.18 -20.59 10.33
N ALA A 467 2.47 -20.31 11.60
CA ALA A 467 1.99 -21.12 12.72
C ALA A 467 0.45 -21.14 12.81
N ASN A 468 -0.21 -20.03 12.46
CA ASN A 468 -1.66 -19.95 12.42
C ASN A 468 -2.25 -20.76 11.25
N GLN A 469 -1.68 -20.64 10.04
CA GLN A 469 -2.12 -21.39 8.87
C GLN A 469 -1.90 -22.91 9.06
N ALA A 470 -0.81 -23.31 9.73
CA ALA A 470 -0.57 -24.73 10.05
C ALA A 470 -1.66 -25.29 10.98
N ALA A 471 -2.06 -24.52 12.00
CA ALA A 471 -3.18 -24.94 12.87
C ALA A 471 -4.50 -25.03 12.09
N LEU A 472 -4.78 -24.09 11.18
CA LEU A 472 -5.96 -24.15 10.32
C LEU A 472 -5.90 -25.34 9.34
N ALA A 473 -4.71 -25.69 8.83
CA ALA A 473 -4.53 -26.84 7.96
C ALA A 473 -4.77 -28.15 8.72
N ALA A 474 -4.28 -28.27 9.97
CA ALA A 474 -4.54 -29.41 10.83
C ALA A 474 -6.04 -29.61 11.08
N VAL A 475 -6.76 -28.56 11.45
CA VAL A 475 -8.23 -28.63 11.66
C VAL A 475 -8.94 -29.04 10.38
N ARG A 476 -8.57 -28.49 9.20
CA ARG A 476 -9.16 -28.89 7.91
C ARG A 476 -8.90 -30.35 7.55
N ALA A 477 -7.74 -30.88 7.96
CA ALA A 477 -7.40 -32.29 7.78
C ALA A 477 -8.05 -33.23 8.82
N GLY A 478 -8.79 -32.68 9.81
CA GLY A 478 -9.34 -33.46 10.92
C GLY A 478 -8.29 -34.00 11.88
N ALA A 479 -7.09 -33.39 11.92
CA ALA A 479 -6.01 -33.80 12.80
C ALA A 479 -6.06 -33.05 14.15
N ASP A 480 -5.76 -33.76 15.24
CA ASP A 480 -5.71 -33.19 16.59
C ASP A 480 -4.38 -32.46 16.87
N GLN A 481 -3.39 -32.64 16.01
CA GLN A 481 -2.04 -32.10 16.15
C GLN A 481 -1.56 -31.47 14.84
N ILE A 482 -0.69 -30.48 14.95
CA ILE A 482 0.00 -29.88 13.80
C ILE A 482 1.15 -30.81 13.40
N THR A 483 1.04 -31.44 12.24
CA THR A 483 2.08 -32.30 11.68
C THR A 483 3.04 -31.52 10.78
N LEU A 484 4.16 -32.13 10.39
CA LEU A 484 5.08 -31.56 9.41
C LEU A 484 4.38 -31.21 8.09
N ALA A 485 3.51 -32.11 7.59
CA ALA A 485 2.74 -31.89 6.38
C ALA A 485 1.82 -30.66 6.47
N ASN A 486 1.22 -30.40 7.65
CA ASN A 486 0.40 -29.19 7.84
C ASN A 486 1.26 -27.91 7.82
N LEU A 487 2.48 -27.96 8.36
CA LEU A 487 3.42 -26.83 8.29
C LEU A 487 3.92 -26.56 6.87
N GLU A 488 4.18 -27.61 6.10
CA GLU A 488 4.60 -27.49 4.70
C GLU A 488 3.47 -26.90 3.83
N GLU A 489 2.24 -27.37 3.98
CA GLU A 489 1.08 -26.79 3.28
C GLU A 489 0.84 -25.34 3.73
N ALA A 490 1.00 -25.04 5.01
CA ALA A 490 0.90 -23.68 5.54
C ALA A 490 1.99 -22.77 4.94
N LEU A 491 3.21 -23.27 4.85
CA LEU A 491 4.35 -22.54 4.29
C LEU A 491 4.11 -22.24 2.80
N ALA A 492 3.66 -23.25 2.03
CA ALA A 492 3.26 -23.05 0.65
C ALA A 492 2.10 -22.05 0.51
N THR A 493 1.13 -22.09 1.43
CA THR A 493 -0.01 -21.14 1.44
C THR A 493 0.42 -19.71 1.74
N VAL A 494 1.34 -19.51 2.70
CA VAL A 494 1.85 -18.17 3.06
C VAL A 494 2.69 -17.56 1.94
N MET A 495 3.52 -18.37 1.27
CA MET A 495 4.42 -17.91 0.22
C MET A 495 3.70 -17.68 -1.12
N LEU A 496 2.84 -18.59 -1.52
CA LEU A 496 2.30 -18.70 -2.88
C LEU A 496 0.79 -18.47 -2.95
N GLY A 497 0.13 -18.46 -1.80
CA GLY A 497 -1.32 -18.47 -1.72
C GLY A 497 -1.92 -19.89 -1.68
N PRO A 498 -3.25 -19.99 -1.51
CA PRO A 498 -3.93 -21.28 -1.44
C PRO A 498 -3.87 -22.05 -2.75
N ALA A 499 -3.81 -23.38 -2.67
CA ALA A 499 -3.88 -24.26 -3.82
C ALA A 499 -5.24 -24.13 -4.53
N ARG A 500 -5.24 -23.95 -5.84
CA ARG A 500 -6.44 -23.78 -6.68
C ARG A 500 -6.86 -25.12 -7.31
N ARG A 501 -7.18 -26.11 -6.48
CA ARG A 501 -7.51 -27.48 -6.93
C ARG A 501 -8.81 -27.59 -7.74
N SER A 502 -9.63 -26.54 -7.74
CA SER A 502 -10.87 -26.48 -8.52
C SER A 502 -10.67 -25.99 -9.96
N VAL A 503 -9.47 -25.58 -10.33
CA VAL A 503 -9.15 -25.13 -11.68
C VAL A 503 -8.80 -26.36 -12.53
N GLU A 504 -9.58 -26.63 -13.53
CA GLU A 504 -9.30 -27.66 -14.52
C GLU A 504 -8.24 -27.10 -15.49
N VAL A 505 -7.00 -27.60 -15.38
CA VAL A 505 -5.88 -27.22 -16.25
C VAL A 505 -5.87 -28.15 -17.45
N ALA A 506 -5.81 -27.59 -18.66
CA ALA A 506 -5.70 -28.41 -19.86
C ALA A 506 -4.43 -29.28 -19.82
N GLU A 507 -4.50 -30.51 -20.34
CA GLU A 507 -3.41 -31.48 -20.33
C GLU A 507 -2.11 -30.88 -20.94
N ARG A 508 -2.26 -30.13 -22.04
CA ARG A 508 -1.16 -29.43 -22.68
C ARG A 508 -0.48 -28.43 -21.73
N ASP A 509 -1.27 -27.61 -21.05
CA ASP A 509 -0.74 -26.58 -20.15
C ASP A 509 -0.11 -27.20 -18.90
N ARG A 510 -0.69 -28.31 -18.42
CA ARG A 510 -0.14 -29.10 -17.33
C ARG A 510 1.22 -29.68 -17.70
N THR A 511 1.37 -30.20 -18.92
CA THR A 511 2.63 -30.72 -19.43
C THR A 511 3.68 -29.61 -19.56
N ILE A 512 3.32 -28.47 -20.17
CA ILE A 512 4.23 -27.32 -20.31
C ILE A 512 4.70 -26.83 -18.93
N THR A 513 3.79 -26.72 -17.98
CA THR A 513 4.12 -26.35 -16.59
C THR A 513 5.09 -27.35 -15.97
N ALA A 514 4.88 -28.64 -16.17
CA ALA A 514 5.79 -29.67 -15.65
C ALA A 514 7.20 -29.54 -16.22
N TRP A 515 7.34 -29.28 -17.53
CA TRP A 515 8.63 -29.01 -18.14
C TRP A 515 9.29 -27.76 -17.55
N HIS A 516 8.55 -26.66 -17.44
CA HIS A 516 9.01 -25.41 -16.88
C HIS A 516 9.55 -25.59 -15.46
N GLU A 517 8.77 -26.17 -14.56
CA GLU A 517 9.16 -26.36 -13.16
C GLU A 517 10.29 -27.40 -12.99
N ALA A 518 10.26 -28.48 -13.79
CA ALA A 518 11.35 -29.45 -13.82
C ALA A 518 12.66 -28.81 -14.28
N GLY A 519 12.59 -27.86 -15.23
CA GLY A 519 13.74 -27.07 -15.68
C GLY A 519 14.39 -26.30 -14.56
N HIS A 520 13.62 -25.54 -13.79
CA HIS A 520 14.10 -24.81 -12.61
C HIS A 520 14.72 -25.75 -11.57
N ALA A 521 14.01 -26.83 -11.25
CA ALA A 521 14.45 -27.79 -10.24
C ALA A 521 15.77 -28.46 -10.63
N LEU A 522 15.86 -28.95 -11.85
CA LEU A 522 17.06 -29.64 -12.34
C LEU A 522 18.26 -28.68 -12.45
N ALA A 523 18.06 -27.46 -12.95
CA ALA A 523 19.11 -26.45 -12.98
C ALA A 523 19.61 -26.10 -11.57
N GLY A 524 18.73 -25.92 -10.60
CA GLY A 524 19.11 -25.73 -9.19
C GLY A 524 19.90 -26.89 -8.62
N LEU A 525 19.51 -28.12 -8.95
CA LEU A 525 20.21 -29.32 -8.50
C LEU A 525 21.58 -29.51 -9.16
N LEU A 526 21.76 -29.05 -10.40
CA LEU A 526 23.01 -29.26 -11.17
C LEU A 526 24.02 -28.13 -10.99
N GLN A 527 23.57 -26.89 -10.76
CA GLN A 527 24.46 -25.75 -10.54
C GLN A 527 25.11 -25.79 -9.15
N ALA A 528 26.44 -25.78 -9.08
CA ALA A 528 27.19 -25.88 -7.84
C ALA A 528 26.97 -24.69 -6.88
N ASP A 529 26.81 -23.49 -7.41
CA ASP A 529 26.64 -22.26 -6.65
C ASP A 529 25.17 -21.81 -6.54
N ALA A 530 24.20 -22.58 -7.09
CA ALA A 530 22.78 -22.32 -6.94
C ALA A 530 22.25 -22.80 -5.56
N GLU A 531 21.14 -22.23 -5.12
CA GLU A 531 20.38 -22.75 -3.99
C GLU A 531 19.70 -24.08 -4.37
N ASP A 532 19.65 -25.02 -3.44
CA ASP A 532 18.90 -26.24 -3.65
C ASP A 532 17.39 -25.94 -3.63
N PRO A 533 16.61 -26.44 -4.57
CA PRO A 533 15.16 -26.41 -4.46
C PRO A 533 14.71 -27.26 -3.25
N VAL A 534 13.53 -27.00 -2.73
CA VAL A 534 12.92 -27.76 -1.62
C VAL A 534 11.83 -28.67 -2.13
N GLN A 535 10.98 -28.10 -2.94
CA GLN A 535 9.78 -28.72 -3.45
C GLN A 535 9.45 -28.17 -4.85
N VAL A 536 8.90 -29.01 -5.68
CA VAL A 536 8.41 -28.65 -7.00
C VAL A 536 6.95 -29.07 -7.10
N THR A 537 6.10 -28.19 -7.60
CA THR A 537 4.67 -28.48 -7.76
C THR A 537 4.12 -27.89 -9.05
N ILE A 538 3.25 -28.62 -9.70
CA ILE A 538 2.44 -28.17 -10.83
C ILE A 538 0.99 -27.88 -10.45
N VAL A 539 0.67 -27.93 -9.14
CA VAL A 539 -0.64 -27.51 -8.63
C VAL A 539 -0.71 -25.98 -8.67
N PRO A 540 -1.68 -25.38 -9.37
CA PRO A 540 -1.80 -23.93 -9.44
C PRO A 540 -2.01 -23.30 -8.06
N ARG A 541 -1.24 -22.22 -7.76
CA ARG A 541 -1.35 -21.45 -6.53
C ARG A 541 -1.35 -19.95 -6.84
N GLY A 542 -2.28 -19.19 -6.31
CA GLY A 542 -2.38 -17.75 -6.59
C GLY A 542 -2.49 -17.47 -8.09
N ALA A 543 -1.51 -16.77 -8.67
CA ALA A 543 -1.39 -16.47 -10.09
C ALA A 543 -0.44 -17.42 -10.85
N ALA A 544 0.28 -18.32 -10.16
CA ALA A 544 1.24 -19.23 -10.76
C ALA A 544 0.57 -20.54 -11.16
N GLY A 545 0.96 -21.08 -12.33
CA GLY A 545 0.53 -22.39 -12.82
C GLY A 545 1.21 -23.55 -12.11
N GLY A 546 2.48 -23.37 -11.75
CA GLY A 546 3.32 -24.24 -10.94
C GLY A 546 4.32 -23.40 -10.15
N VAL A 547 5.15 -24.03 -9.32
CA VAL A 547 6.21 -23.37 -8.58
C VAL A 547 7.30 -24.35 -8.20
N THR A 548 8.53 -23.96 -8.47
CA THR A 548 9.73 -24.56 -7.91
C THR A 548 10.24 -23.68 -6.76
N TRP A 549 10.27 -24.23 -5.59
CA TRP A 549 10.59 -23.48 -4.39
C TRP A 549 12.05 -23.66 -3.99
N PHE A 550 12.74 -22.52 -3.82
CA PHE A 550 14.13 -22.46 -3.35
C PHE A 550 14.18 -21.87 -1.94
N ILE A 551 15.05 -22.40 -1.09
CA ILE A 551 15.34 -21.75 0.20
C ILE A 551 16.26 -20.57 -0.08
N ALA A 552 15.84 -19.38 0.30
CA ALA A 552 16.72 -18.23 0.28
C ALA A 552 17.92 -18.45 1.22
N SER A 553 19.08 -17.98 0.83
CA SER A 553 20.27 -18.05 1.68
C SER A 553 20.20 -17.02 2.80
N ASP A 554 20.55 -17.43 4.04
CA ASP A 554 20.80 -16.50 5.14
C ASP A 554 22.18 -15.82 5.02
N ALA A 555 22.92 -16.05 3.93
CA ALA A 555 24.23 -15.45 3.72
C ALA A 555 24.11 -13.92 3.51
N MET A 556 24.94 -13.17 4.23
CA MET A 556 24.98 -11.71 4.14
C MET A 556 25.46 -11.21 2.76
N PHE A 557 26.29 -11.98 2.08
CA PHE A 557 26.91 -11.58 0.83
C PHE A 557 26.54 -12.53 -0.30
N LEU A 558 26.13 -11.96 -1.43
CA LEU A 558 25.92 -12.67 -2.69
C LEU A 558 27.18 -12.56 -3.56
N THR A 559 27.80 -13.69 -3.88
CA THR A 559 28.97 -13.70 -4.77
C THR A 559 28.55 -13.60 -6.24
N ARG A 560 29.45 -13.13 -7.12
CA ARG A 560 29.22 -13.08 -8.57
C ARG A 560 28.85 -14.45 -9.15
N ARG A 561 29.47 -15.55 -8.66
CA ARG A 561 29.15 -16.92 -9.12
C ARG A 561 27.74 -17.32 -8.71
N GLN A 562 27.35 -17.04 -7.47
CA GLN A 562 25.98 -17.30 -6.99
C GLN A 562 24.95 -16.49 -7.77
N ALA A 563 25.20 -15.20 -8.03
CA ALA A 563 24.30 -14.37 -8.82
C ALA A 563 24.13 -14.92 -10.24
N ARG A 564 25.22 -15.34 -10.90
CA ARG A 564 25.15 -15.99 -12.23
C ARG A 564 24.38 -17.31 -12.18
N ALA A 565 24.61 -18.13 -11.16
CA ALA A 565 23.87 -19.38 -10.99
C ALA A 565 22.35 -19.15 -10.80
N GLN A 566 21.97 -18.11 -10.05
CA GLN A 566 20.57 -17.71 -9.91
C GLN A 566 19.96 -17.26 -11.25
N LEU A 567 20.72 -16.55 -12.10
CA LEU A 567 20.25 -16.20 -13.43
C LEU A 567 20.03 -17.46 -14.31
N VAL A 568 20.94 -18.43 -14.25
CA VAL A 568 20.79 -19.69 -14.98
C VAL A 568 19.57 -20.45 -14.54
N VAL A 569 19.33 -20.56 -13.23
CA VAL A 569 18.13 -21.20 -12.67
C VAL A 569 16.87 -20.47 -13.11
N ALA A 570 16.85 -19.13 -13.06
CA ALA A 570 15.69 -18.35 -13.49
C ALA A 570 15.38 -18.51 -15.00
N MET A 571 16.40 -18.73 -15.84
CA MET A 571 16.21 -18.96 -17.28
C MET A 571 15.88 -20.42 -17.62
N ALA A 572 16.04 -21.35 -16.67
CA ALA A 572 15.92 -22.77 -16.94
C ALA A 572 14.49 -23.22 -17.24
N GLY A 573 13.47 -22.58 -16.66
CA GLY A 573 12.07 -22.84 -17.01
C GLY A 573 11.80 -22.59 -18.48
N ARG A 574 12.19 -21.43 -18.98
CA ARG A 574 12.09 -21.09 -20.41
C ARG A 574 12.93 -22.05 -21.29
N ALA A 575 14.16 -22.35 -20.90
CA ALA A 575 15.00 -23.28 -21.66
C ALA A 575 14.39 -24.69 -21.76
N ALA A 576 13.70 -25.14 -20.70
CA ALA A 576 12.98 -26.41 -20.69
C ALA A 576 11.75 -26.39 -21.60
N GLU A 577 10.98 -25.26 -21.61
CA GLU A 577 9.88 -25.10 -22.58
C GLU A 577 10.37 -25.19 -24.03
N GLU A 578 11.46 -24.49 -24.37
CA GLU A 578 12.07 -24.54 -25.73
C GLU A 578 12.51 -25.95 -26.12
N LEU A 579 13.07 -26.73 -25.20
CA LEU A 579 13.43 -28.13 -25.44
C LEU A 579 12.19 -29.02 -25.71
N HIS A 580 11.08 -28.74 -25.06
CA HIS A 580 9.83 -29.50 -25.24
C HIS A 580 9.08 -29.09 -26.51
N LEU A 581 8.99 -27.78 -26.77
CA LEU A 581 8.16 -27.22 -27.84
C LEU A 581 8.91 -27.03 -29.17
N GLY A 582 10.22 -27.35 -29.23
CA GLY A 582 11.03 -27.24 -30.43
C GLY A 582 11.23 -25.81 -30.89
N ASP A 583 11.96 -25.00 -30.09
CA ASP A 583 12.24 -23.58 -30.31
C ASP A 583 11.06 -22.62 -30.09
N ASP A 584 9.89 -23.11 -29.60
CA ASP A 584 8.79 -22.30 -29.15
C ASP A 584 8.78 -22.19 -27.62
N PHE A 585 8.07 -21.21 -27.07
CA PHE A 585 7.95 -20.97 -25.64
C PHE A 585 6.68 -20.21 -25.32
N THR A 586 6.28 -20.23 -24.04
CA THR A 586 5.08 -19.57 -23.59
C THR A 586 5.36 -18.28 -22.83
N GLN A 587 4.30 -17.56 -22.47
CA GLN A 587 4.36 -16.43 -21.54
C GLN A 587 4.62 -16.85 -20.07
N GLY A 588 4.66 -18.14 -19.76
CA GLY A 588 4.84 -18.67 -18.40
C GLY A 588 6.08 -18.11 -17.72
N ALA A 589 7.18 -17.98 -18.46
CA ALA A 589 8.44 -17.43 -17.96
C ALA A 589 8.46 -15.91 -17.70
N ALA A 590 7.34 -15.18 -17.84
CA ALA A 590 7.33 -13.71 -17.70
C ALA A 590 7.78 -13.23 -16.33
N HIS A 591 7.44 -13.95 -15.26
CA HIS A 591 7.86 -13.62 -13.90
C HIS A 591 9.36 -13.84 -13.69
N ASP A 592 9.87 -14.95 -14.19
CA ASP A 592 11.28 -15.31 -14.11
C ASP A 592 12.15 -14.34 -14.90
N LEU A 593 11.72 -13.96 -16.11
CA LEU A 593 12.37 -12.92 -16.90
C LEU A 593 12.43 -11.58 -16.18
N LYS A 594 11.35 -11.19 -15.51
CA LYS A 594 11.32 -9.95 -14.73
C LYS A 594 12.33 -10.00 -13.58
N ASN A 595 12.33 -11.07 -12.80
CA ASN A 595 13.22 -11.25 -11.64
C ASN A 595 14.69 -11.35 -12.09
N ALA A 596 14.96 -12.13 -13.12
CA ALA A 596 16.29 -12.26 -13.69
C ALA A 596 16.81 -10.92 -14.23
N THR A 597 15.96 -10.14 -14.93
CA THR A 597 16.34 -8.81 -15.43
C THR A 597 16.67 -7.86 -14.28
N GLN A 598 15.90 -7.87 -13.21
CA GLN A 598 16.18 -7.05 -12.03
C GLN A 598 17.50 -7.44 -11.37
N LEU A 599 17.77 -8.74 -11.20
CA LEU A 599 19.04 -9.23 -10.65
C LEU A 599 20.22 -8.85 -11.56
N ALA A 600 20.14 -9.13 -12.86
CA ALA A 600 21.18 -8.79 -13.83
C ALA A 600 21.45 -7.28 -13.85
N ARG A 601 20.42 -6.44 -13.80
CA ARG A 601 20.55 -4.98 -13.71
C ARG A 601 21.32 -4.55 -12.47
N ARG A 602 20.97 -5.09 -11.29
CA ARG A 602 21.69 -4.82 -10.04
C ARG A 602 23.13 -5.29 -10.09
N MET A 603 23.41 -6.45 -10.71
CA MET A 603 24.77 -6.93 -10.93
C MET A 603 25.59 -5.94 -11.74
N VAL A 604 24.98 -5.28 -12.73
CA VAL A 604 25.64 -4.29 -13.61
C VAL A 604 25.79 -2.95 -12.91
N SER A 605 24.68 -2.39 -12.37
CA SER A 605 24.63 -1.00 -11.91
C SER A 605 25.06 -0.80 -10.46
N GLU A 606 24.82 -1.78 -9.58
CA GLU A 606 25.05 -1.63 -8.14
C GLU A 606 26.27 -2.44 -7.65
N TYR A 607 26.46 -3.67 -8.18
CA TYR A 607 27.45 -4.59 -7.62
C TYR A 607 28.79 -4.60 -8.39
N GLY A 608 28.86 -3.95 -9.55
CA GLY A 608 30.06 -3.95 -10.39
C GLY A 608 30.47 -5.37 -10.86
N MET A 609 29.49 -6.27 -11.07
CA MET A 609 29.70 -7.68 -11.43
C MET A 609 29.64 -7.95 -12.94
N SER A 610 29.76 -6.92 -13.76
CA SER A 610 29.73 -6.98 -15.22
C SER A 610 31.06 -6.53 -15.85
N GLU A 611 31.11 -6.48 -17.17
CA GLU A 611 32.23 -5.94 -17.94
C GLU A 611 32.37 -4.41 -17.84
N LEU A 612 31.36 -3.69 -17.35
CA LEU A 612 31.46 -2.26 -17.11
C LEU A 612 32.35 -1.91 -15.90
N GLY A 613 32.85 -2.93 -15.19
CA GLY A 613 33.79 -2.79 -14.10
C GLY A 613 33.14 -2.41 -12.76
N ALA A 614 33.97 -2.00 -11.81
CA ALA A 614 33.56 -1.69 -10.45
C ALA A 614 33.08 -0.22 -10.35
N ALA A 615 31.99 0.09 -11.00
CA ALA A 615 31.34 1.39 -10.97
C ALA A 615 29.89 1.24 -10.47
N TYR A 616 29.44 2.20 -9.64
CA TYR A 616 28.04 2.37 -9.29
C TYR A 616 27.39 3.30 -10.29
N VAL A 617 26.28 2.89 -10.86
CA VAL A 617 25.46 3.70 -11.78
C VAL A 617 24.12 3.95 -11.12
N ALA A 618 23.80 5.22 -10.87
CA ALA A 618 22.55 5.59 -10.22
C ALA A 618 21.32 5.25 -11.09
N PRO A 619 20.16 4.94 -10.50
CA PRO A 619 18.95 4.60 -11.25
C PRO A 619 18.54 5.67 -12.29
N GLU A 620 18.76 6.96 -11.97
CA GLU A 620 18.49 8.08 -12.86
C GLU A 620 19.38 8.07 -14.10
N GLU A 621 20.64 7.69 -13.94
CA GLU A 621 21.63 7.56 -15.03
C GLU A 621 21.36 6.33 -15.92
N CYS A 622 20.56 5.38 -15.45
CA CYS A 622 20.12 4.20 -16.19
C CYS A 622 18.93 4.46 -17.14
N THR A 623 18.44 5.69 -17.26
CA THR A 623 17.21 5.99 -18.02
C THR A 623 17.47 6.46 -19.44
N LEU A 624 18.48 7.29 -19.67
CA LEU A 624 18.77 7.89 -20.97
C LEU A 624 20.29 8.10 -21.17
N GLY A 625 20.74 7.98 -22.41
CA GLY A 625 22.11 8.28 -22.84
C GLY A 625 23.02 7.06 -22.98
N PRO A 626 24.27 7.26 -23.44
CA PRO A 626 25.20 6.17 -23.77
C PRO A 626 25.50 5.21 -22.60
N LEU A 627 25.46 5.71 -21.38
CA LEU A 627 25.66 4.89 -20.18
C LEU A 627 24.46 3.97 -19.93
N ALA A 628 23.24 4.47 -20.14
CA ALA A 628 22.03 3.65 -20.07
C ALA A 628 22.06 2.54 -21.13
N ASP A 629 22.47 2.85 -22.35
CA ASP A 629 22.62 1.87 -23.41
C ASP A 629 23.65 0.79 -23.06
N ALA A 630 24.78 1.17 -22.47
CA ALA A 630 25.81 0.24 -22.01
C ALA A 630 25.31 -0.67 -20.88
N VAL A 631 24.56 -0.12 -19.91
CA VAL A 631 23.92 -0.91 -18.83
C VAL A 631 22.90 -1.89 -19.40
N HIS A 632 22.07 -1.48 -20.35
CA HIS A 632 21.11 -2.35 -21.01
C HIS A 632 21.78 -3.45 -21.82
N ALA A 633 22.87 -3.14 -22.55
CA ALA A 633 23.64 -4.13 -23.32
C ALA A 633 24.28 -5.16 -22.39
N ALA A 634 24.96 -4.72 -21.33
CA ALA A 634 25.57 -5.61 -20.35
C ALA A 634 24.53 -6.48 -19.60
N THR A 635 23.36 -5.91 -19.26
CA THR A 635 22.25 -6.66 -18.65
C THR A 635 21.76 -7.76 -19.59
N ARG A 636 21.51 -7.42 -20.86
CA ARG A 636 21.07 -8.40 -21.87
C ARG A 636 22.10 -9.51 -22.05
N LYS A 637 23.37 -9.17 -22.15
CA LYS A 637 24.45 -10.15 -22.28
C LYS A 637 24.45 -11.16 -21.12
N LEU A 638 24.28 -10.72 -19.88
CA LEU A 638 24.19 -11.62 -18.73
C LEU A 638 22.98 -12.57 -18.82
N LEU A 639 21.85 -12.09 -19.32
CA LEU A 639 20.64 -12.90 -19.50
C LEU A 639 20.81 -13.92 -20.64
N ASP A 640 21.38 -13.50 -21.76
CA ASP A 640 21.65 -14.38 -22.91
C ASP A 640 22.65 -15.48 -22.51
N GLU A 641 23.78 -15.13 -21.86
CA GLU A 641 24.75 -16.09 -21.33
C GLU A 641 24.10 -17.10 -20.35
N ALA A 642 23.16 -16.62 -19.50
CA ALA A 642 22.46 -17.47 -18.56
C ALA A 642 21.50 -18.44 -19.26
N LEU A 643 20.74 -17.96 -20.26
CA LEU A 643 19.84 -18.79 -21.06
C LEU A 643 20.59 -19.85 -21.84
N ASP A 644 21.69 -19.49 -22.50
CA ASP A 644 22.53 -20.45 -23.25
C ASP A 644 23.15 -21.50 -22.32
N THR A 645 23.58 -21.09 -21.12
CA THR A 645 24.07 -22.03 -20.09
C THR A 645 22.96 -22.97 -19.65
N ALA A 646 21.74 -22.45 -19.43
CA ALA A 646 20.58 -23.26 -19.05
C ALA A 646 20.22 -24.29 -20.16
N ARG A 647 20.18 -23.87 -21.42
CA ARG A 647 19.93 -24.75 -22.56
C ARG A 647 20.96 -25.87 -22.65
N ALA A 648 22.26 -25.53 -22.56
CA ALA A 648 23.34 -26.50 -22.59
C ALA A 648 23.25 -27.50 -21.43
N LEU A 649 22.98 -26.99 -20.22
CA LEU A 649 22.86 -27.79 -19.00
C LEU A 649 21.70 -28.80 -19.11
N LEU A 650 20.51 -28.31 -19.47
CA LEU A 650 19.30 -29.14 -19.58
C LEU A 650 19.39 -30.11 -20.76
N GLY A 651 20.00 -29.68 -21.89
CA GLY A 651 20.24 -30.55 -23.04
C GLY A 651 21.18 -31.70 -22.72
N GLN A 652 22.26 -31.47 -21.95
CA GLN A 652 23.17 -32.53 -21.47
C GLN A 652 22.49 -33.52 -20.54
N HIS A 653 21.47 -33.07 -19.79
CA HIS A 653 20.73 -33.88 -18.82
C HIS A 653 19.28 -34.15 -19.23
N HIS A 654 19.00 -34.20 -20.53
CA HIS A 654 17.65 -34.31 -21.09
C HIS A 654 16.85 -35.49 -20.52
N GLN A 655 17.47 -36.69 -20.42
CA GLN A 655 16.81 -37.84 -19.82
C GLN A 655 16.43 -37.64 -18.35
N ALA A 656 17.24 -36.90 -17.59
CA ALA A 656 16.91 -36.58 -16.20
C ALA A 656 15.74 -35.57 -16.13
N LEU A 657 15.69 -34.64 -17.07
CA LEU A 657 14.60 -33.68 -17.22
C LEU A 657 13.29 -34.40 -17.54
N GLU A 658 13.27 -35.30 -18.51
CA GLU A 658 12.10 -36.13 -18.89
C GLU A 658 11.57 -36.92 -17.69
N ARG A 659 12.47 -37.58 -16.93
CA ARG A 659 12.06 -38.33 -15.72
C ARG A 659 11.48 -37.43 -14.63
N ALA A 660 12.02 -36.22 -14.46
CA ALA A 660 11.48 -35.23 -13.53
C ALA A 660 10.06 -34.80 -13.94
N VAL A 661 9.84 -34.57 -15.24
CA VAL A 661 8.54 -34.25 -15.81
C VAL A 661 7.53 -35.38 -15.60
N GLU A 662 7.90 -36.62 -15.94
CA GLU A 662 7.04 -37.79 -15.73
C GLU A 662 6.60 -37.92 -14.28
N LEU A 663 7.54 -37.73 -13.35
CA LEU A 663 7.26 -37.79 -11.91
C LEU A 663 6.32 -36.66 -11.48
N LEU A 664 6.54 -35.43 -11.97
CA LEU A 664 5.66 -34.28 -11.69
C LEU A 664 4.24 -34.47 -12.24
N LEU A 665 4.11 -35.06 -13.41
CA LEU A 665 2.79 -35.36 -13.99
C LEU A 665 2.05 -36.44 -13.21
N ALA A 666 2.79 -37.38 -12.60
CA ALA A 666 2.22 -38.46 -11.78
C ALA A 666 1.83 -38.00 -10.36
N GLU A 667 2.68 -37.25 -9.68
CA GLU A 667 2.54 -36.93 -8.25
C GLU A 667 2.10 -35.47 -7.98
N GLU A 668 2.12 -34.59 -9.00
CA GLU A 668 1.78 -33.16 -8.97
C GLU A 668 2.68 -32.31 -8.04
N THR A 669 3.23 -32.90 -7.00
CA THR A 669 4.10 -32.22 -6.02
C THR A 669 5.18 -33.18 -5.54
N ILE A 670 6.44 -32.80 -5.66
CA ILE A 670 7.60 -33.66 -5.36
C ILE A 670 8.52 -32.93 -4.39
N ASP A 671 8.94 -33.63 -3.32
CA ASP A 671 10.04 -33.17 -2.47
C ASP A 671 11.39 -33.37 -3.20
N ILE A 672 12.32 -32.46 -2.96
CA ILE A 672 13.62 -32.48 -3.62
C ILE A 672 14.45 -33.72 -3.28
N THR A 673 14.25 -34.30 -2.08
CA THR A 673 14.96 -35.52 -1.66
C THR A 673 14.56 -36.68 -2.55
N GLN A 674 13.26 -36.82 -2.82
CA GLN A 674 12.69 -37.81 -3.72
C GLN A 674 13.20 -37.61 -5.15
N LEU A 675 13.15 -36.36 -5.66
CA LEU A 675 13.65 -36.04 -6.99
C LEU A 675 15.13 -36.39 -7.14
N ARG A 676 15.95 -36.02 -6.14
CA ARG A 676 17.40 -36.30 -6.14
C ARG A 676 17.71 -37.80 -6.14
N GLN A 677 16.97 -38.59 -5.37
CA GLN A 677 17.11 -40.05 -5.33
C GLN A 677 16.71 -40.68 -6.66
N THR A 678 15.58 -40.27 -7.23
CA THR A 678 15.08 -40.78 -8.52
C THR A 678 16.05 -40.48 -9.68
N LEU A 679 16.66 -39.29 -9.67
CA LEU A 679 17.60 -38.86 -10.69
C LEU A 679 19.06 -39.30 -10.42
N THR A 680 19.34 -39.93 -9.29
CA THR A 680 20.69 -40.39 -8.85
C THR A 680 21.73 -39.26 -8.87
N LEU A 681 21.32 -38.04 -8.48
CA LEU A 681 22.19 -36.86 -8.55
C LEU A 681 23.04 -36.69 -7.28
N PRO A 682 24.30 -36.23 -7.41
CA PRO A 682 25.19 -36.02 -6.27
C PRO A 682 24.67 -34.91 -5.33
N SER A 683 25.01 -35.00 -4.05
CA SER A 683 24.70 -33.97 -3.07
C SER A 683 25.41 -32.63 -3.41
N ARG A 684 24.89 -31.50 -2.91
CA ARG A 684 25.49 -30.15 -3.11
C ARG A 684 26.97 -30.12 -2.67
N ARG A 685 27.29 -30.78 -1.55
CA ARG A 685 28.66 -30.86 -1.05
C ARG A 685 29.59 -31.56 -2.04
N ALA A 686 29.17 -32.70 -2.55
CA ALA A 686 29.95 -33.44 -3.56
C ALA A 686 30.14 -32.64 -4.86
N ARG A 687 29.17 -31.83 -5.27
CA ARG A 687 29.28 -30.95 -6.45
C ARG A 687 30.25 -29.78 -6.23
N ARG A 688 30.25 -29.16 -5.02
CA ARG A 688 31.22 -28.10 -4.67
C ARG A 688 32.64 -28.59 -4.58
N ASP A 689 32.81 -29.82 -4.10
CA ASP A 689 34.14 -30.44 -3.99
C ASP A 689 34.68 -30.87 -5.35
N ALA A 690 33.81 -30.99 -6.39
CA ALA A 690 34.13 -31.35 -7.75
C ALA A 690 34.31 -30.15 -8.70
N ALA A 691 33.83 -28.95 -8.34
CA ALA A 691 33.93 -27.69 -9.11
C ALA A 691 35.07 -26.80 -8.61
#